data_9c06902fa81985bbbc129de730868982
#
_entry.id   9c06902fa81985bbbc129de730868982
#
_cell.length_a   1.000
_cell.length_b   1.000
_cell.length_c   1.000
_cell.angle_alpha   90.00
_cell.angle_beta   90.00
_cell.angle_gamma   90.00
#
_symmetry.space_group_name_H-M   'P 1'
#
loop_
_entity.id
_entity.type
_entity.pdbx_description
1 polymer ?
#
loop_
_entity_poly.entity_id
_entity_poly.type
_entity_poly.pdbx_seq_one_letter_code
_entity_poly.pdbx_strand_id
1 'polypeptide(L)'
;MTGHDVWKLSGVDGNLPPQPAATGADADLSRATAQWIDRDTVAWRGAVAAANHYALAYSPRGDIGYDRGDLTGDVRLIRLTPAPDGPGRLSDAQKAAWPHLASPGGAYGALTVDPRDAGLVRDALRGQVLAIERGPSGALLTATGVQIPGVLDDLYSGAATVPLGPTGGGGLAVWAPTARRVELALYDGPSTDRRTVHRMRRDDATGVWSADGPASWRGRHYTYLVTVYAPAAGKIVTNEVTDPYSLSVSAGSGRSQIVDLDDPSLRPEGWTALKKPPAVRQDQATIYELHVRDFSASDATVPAAERGTYKAFTQTGSAGMTELRSLAEDGLTHVHLLPVFDFATVPDRKADRTEPGCDLAALPPDSDRQQACVAETAAKDSFNWGYDPLHYTVPEGSYATDPDRRIKEFREMVAGLNGAGLRVVMDVVYNHTHAAGQEPTSVLDRVVPGYYHRLMDDGTVAASTCCANTAPEHAMMGRLVVDSIVTWAKEYKVDGFRFDLMGHHPKANILAVREALDALTPGKDGVDGKSIILYGEGWNFGEVADGARFEQATQANMAGTGIGTFSDRLRDAVRGGTPFDADPGVRGFGSGLGDEPGDRLAHYEDLVKLGLAGNLRDFTFTGSSGTPVKGSEVDYNGGPAGYAAVPGDTVTYVDAHDNETLFDALVFKLPKDTPMADRVRMQSLSLATVLLGQGTAFVHAGSERLRSKSLDRNSYDSGDWFNRLLWDCRPKGPESAQGNGFGGGLPPAKDNEARWPYARPLLADPALRPGCAAIRAARARFGELLRIRRSSPAFSLGSAAEIGRRVSFPPSGAPGVIVMRIDATGVDPANKAIYVVFNATGKTAAPTVPALKGARVALHPVQAASDDPVVRQASADPATGTLAVPARTVAVFTETP
;
A
#
# COMPACT_ATOMS: atom_id res chain seq x y z
N MET A 1 15.03 -0.43 12.29
CA MET A 1 13.99 -0.14 13.29
C MET A 1 12.77 -0.93 12.88
N THR A 2 12.29 -1.82 13.71
CA THR A 2 11.17 -2.72 13.41
C THR A 2 9.87 -1.93 13.45
N GLY A 3 8.99 -2.10 12.45
CA GLY A 3 7.70 -1.41 12.33
C GLY A 3 6.70 -1.62 13.49
N HIS A 4 7.16 -2.17 14.61
CA HIS A 4 6.35 -2.45 15.79
C HIS A 4 6.27 -1.31 16.81
N ASP A 5 7.20 -0.36 16.77
CA ASP A 5 7.19 0.76 17.72
C ASP A 5 6.32 1.93 17.26
N VAL A 6 5.97 1.98 15.98
CA VAL A 6 5.20 3.09 15.41
C VAL A 6 3.78 3.17 15.98
N TRP A 7 3.16 2.03 16.28
CA TRP A 7 1.76 1.99 16.77
C TRP A 7 1.61 2.23 18.28
N LYS A 8 2.70 2.23 19.04
CA LYS A 8 2.68 2.53 20.49
C LYS A 8 2.75 4.03 20.80
N LEU A 9 2.93 4.88 19.80
CA LEU A 9 3.07 6.34 19.97
C LEU A 9 1.75 7.12 19.88
N SER A 10 0.58 6.48 19.90
CA SER A 10 -0.68 7.15 20.19
C SER A 10 -0.71 7.55 21.66
N GLY A 11 -0.02 8.62 22.03
CA GLY A 11 0.04 9.05 23.42
C GLY A 11 1.28 9.88 23.78
N VAL A 12 2.07 10.28 22.82
CA VAL A 12 3.08 11.32 23.07
C VAL A 12 2.42 12.66 22.85
N ASP A 13 1.84 13.19 23.92
CA ASP A 13 1.55 14.61 24.01
C ASP A 13 2.81 15.37 23.63
N GLY A 14 2.73 16.12 22.53
CA GLY A 14 3.83 16.95 22.00
C GLY A 14 4.16 18.15 22.88
N ASN A 15 4.13 17.99 24.20
CA ASN A 15 4.62 18.97 25.15
C ASN A 15 6.13 18.77 25.32
N LEU A 16 6.91 19.33 24.39
CA LEU A 16 8.28 19.70 24.74
C LEU A 16 8.22 20.72 25.89
N PRO A 17 8.97 20.53 26.98
CA PRO A 17 8.99 21.50 28.06
C PRO A 17 9.41 22.87 27.56
N PRO A 18 8.86 23.98 28.12
CA PRO A 18 9.29 25.31 27.76
C PRO A 18 10.79 25.42 27.99
N GLN A 19 11.52 25.82 26.94
CA GLN A 19 12.97 25.98 27.05
C GLN A 19 13.30 27.06 28.09
N PRO A 20 14.32 26.83 28.94
CA PRO A 20 14.79 27.87 29.85
C PRO A 20 15.35 29.06 29.05
N ALA A 21 15.11 30.25 29.49
CA ALA A 21 15.67 31.47 28.90
C ALA A 21 17.19 31.35 28.82
N ALA A 22 17.71 31.19 27.61
CA ALA A 22 19.13 31.03 27.38
C ALA A 22 19.84 32.37 27.51
N THR A 23 20.96 32.39 28.24
CA THR A 23 21.88 33.51 28.36
C THR A 23 22.93 33.56 27.22
N GLY A 24 22.58 33.05 26.01
CA GLY A 24 23.40 33.07 24.82
C GLY A 24 22.52 32.87 23.57
N ALA A 25 23.05 33.16 22.36
CA ALA A 25 22.31 32.94 21.10
C ALA A 25 21.95 31.46 20.97
N ASP A 26 20.67 31.20 20.67
CA ASP A 26 20.18 29.87 20.25
C ASP A 26 20.44 29.67 18.76
N ALA A 27 21.66 29.23 18.41
CA ALA A 27 22.11 29.05 17.04
C ALA A 27 22.37 27.59 16.76
N ASP A 28 21.36 26.88 16.30
CA ASP A 28 21.46 25.51 15.79
C ASP A 28 21.27 25.49 14.27
N LEU A 29 22.38 25.51 13.53
CA LEU A 29 22.37 25.52 12.07
C LEU A 29 22.10 24.12 11.47
N SER A 30 22.06 23.08 12.30
CA SER A 30 21.74 21.71 11.88
C SER A 30 20.21 21.45 11.81
N ARG A 31 19.42 22.30 12.46
CA ARG A 31 17.95 22.25 12.45
C ARG A 31 17.37 23.29 11.51
N ALA A 32 16.16 23.04 10.99
CA ALA A 32 15.41 23.95 10.14
C ALA A 32 14.01 24.15 10.72
N THR A 33 13.91 25.06 11.71
CA THR A 33 12.65 25.31 12.44
C THR A 33 11.81 26.45 11.85
N ALA A 34 12.38 27.28 10.95
CA ALA A 34 11.62 28.25 10.19
C ALA A 34 11.08 27.62 8.90
N GLN A 35 9.90 28.04 8.44
CA GLN A 35 9.30 27.52 7.21
C GLN A 35 8.98 28.65 6.24
N TRP A 36 9.55 28.61 5.03
CA TRP A 36 9.30 29.58 3.99
C TRP A 36 8.12 29.11 3.13
N ILE A 37 6.91 29.55 3.51
CA ILE A 37 5.64 28.98 3.07
C ILE A 37 5.13 29.51 1.72
N ASP A 38 5.55 30.72 1.32
CA ASP A 38 5.30 31.31 0.01
C ASP A 38 6.37 32.39 -0.25
N ARG A 39 6.42 32.98 -1.46
CA ARG A 39 7.48 33.96 -1.86
C ARG A 39 7.61 35.14 -0.89
N ASP A 40 6.56 35.49 -0.18
CA ASP A 40 6.46 36.68 0.65
C ASP A 40 6.45 36.36 2.15
N THR A 41 6.25 35.10 2.55
CA THR A 41 6.00 34.76 3.95
C THR A 41 6.94 33.67 4.47
N VAL A 42 7.56 33.96 5.62
CA VAL A 42 8.33 33.02 6.44
C VAL A 42 7.58 32.81 7.76
N ALA A 43 7.18 31.56 8.03
CA ALA A 43 6.65 31.16 9.33
C ALA A 43 7.82 30.96 10.31
N TRP A 44 7.82 31.75 11.37
CA TRP A 44 8.85 31.78 12.40
C TRP A 44 8.38 30.99 13.63
N ARG A 45 9.17 30.04 14.07
CA ARG A 45 8.81 29.27 15.28
C ARG A 45 8.91 30.12 16.54
N GLY A 46 7.78 30.45 17.15
CA GLY A 46 7.66 31.29 18.32
C GLY A 46 7.06 32.66 18.06
N ALA A 47 7.02 33.50 19.11
CA ALA A 47 6.46 34.83 19.01
C ALA A 47 7.40 35.80 18.30
N VAL A 48 6.87 36.60 17.40
CA VAL A 48 7.60 37.66 16.71
C VAL A 48 7.62 38.91 17.60
N ALA A 49 8.80 39.29 18.05
CA ALA A 49 9.00 40.49 18.88
C ALA A 49 9.20 41.74 18.00
N ALA A 50 8.31 42.72 18.13
CA ALA A 50 8.35 43.95 17.31
C ALA A 50 9.63 44.81 17.46
N ALA A 51 10.38 44.63 18.56
CA ALA A 51 11.63 45.34 18.80
C ALA A 51 12.86 44.66 18.17
N ASN A 52 12.72 43.43 17.70
CA ASN A 52 13.81 42.62 17.14
C ASN A 52 13.87 42.76 15.61
N HIS A 53 15.01 42.45 15.05
CA HIS A 53 15.28 42.47 13.62
C HIS A 53 15.33 41.04 13.09
N TYR A 54 14.56 40.74 12.05
CA TYR A 54 14.48 39.45 11.41
C TYR A 54 15.05 39.50 9.98
N ALA A 55 15.73 38.45 9.55
CA ALA A 55 16.20 38.32 8.20
C ALA A 55 16.36 36.84 7.78
N LEU A 56 16.36 36.60 6.48
CA LEU A 56 16.98 35.40 5.92
C LEU A 56 18.45 35.72 5.64
N ALA A 57 19.35 35.04 6.33
CA ALA A 57 20.78 35.11 6.04
C ALA A 57 21.10 34.03 5.01
N TYR A 58 21.72 34.41 3.89
CA TYR A 58 22.05 33.43 2.86
C TYR A 58 23.48 33.57 2.36
N SER A 59 24.08 32.45 1.94
CA SER A 59 25.37 32.41 1.28
C SER A 59 25.29 31.67 -0.04
N PRO A 60 25.65 32.29 -1.14
CA PRO A 60 25.87 31.61 -2.41
C PRO A 60 26.98 30.56 -2.33
N ARG A 61 27.89 30.64 -1.38
CA ARG A 61 29.02 29.72 -1.20
C ARG A 61 28.69 28.55 -0.28
N GLY A 62 27.59 28.64 0.50
CA GLY A 62 27.22 27.61 1.48
C GLY A 62 28.20 27.55 2.66
N ASP A 63 28.74 28.68 3.06
CA ASP A 63 29.84 28.81 4.03
C ASP A 63 29.47 29.60 5.28
N ILE A 64 28.16 29.80 5.53
CA ILE A 64 27.72 30.42 6.79
C ILE A 64 27.97 29.42 7.93
N GLY A 65 28.78 29.87 8.88
CA GLY A 65 29.01 29.21 10.13
C GLY A 65 28.59 30.08 11.33
N TYR A 66 28.75 29.54 12.53
CA TYR A 66 28.49 30.26 13.79
C TYR A 66 29.73 30.17 14.66
N ASP A 67 30.26 31.31 15.05
CA ASP A 67 31.41 31.43 15.97
C ASP A 67 31.27 32.66 16.87
N ARG A 68 31.63 32.52 18.15
CA ARG A 68 31.69 33.60 19.13
C ARG A 68 30.44 34.49 19.24
N GLY A 69 29.27 33.89 19.04
CA GLY A 69 27.97 34.58 19.20
C GLY A 69 27.46 35.28 17.95
N ASP A 70 28.10 35.09 16.79
CA ASP A 70 27.61 35.66 15.53
C ASP A 70 27.89 34.74 14.32
N LEU A 71 27.24 35.06 13.18
CA LEU A 71 27.43 34.34 11.92
C LEU A 71 28.77 34.70 11.29
N THR A 72 29.38 33.72 10.63
CA THR A 72 30.62 33.85 9.87
C THR A 72 30.41 33.44 8.42
N GLY A 73 31.36 33.76 7.51
CA GLY A 73 31.29 33.43 6.08
C GLY A 73 30.75 34.56 5.22
N ASP A 74 30.35 34.27 3.96
CA ASP A 74 29.78 35.25 3.02
C ASP A 74 28.27 35.43 3.31
N VAL A 75 27.96 36.21 4.35
CA VAL A 75 26.58 36.40 4.81
C VAL A 75 25.90 37.54 4.10
N ARG A 76 24.84 37.28 3.37
CA ARG A 76 23.94 38.26 2.75
C ARG A 76 22.59 38.19 3.37
N LEU A 77 21.83 39.27 3.36
CA LEU A 77 20.57 39.37 4.08
C LEU A 77 19.40 39.68 3.15
N ILE A 78 18.27 39.01 3.37
CA ILE A 78 16.94 39.41 2.91
C ILE A 78 16.20 39.81 4.18
N ARG A 79 15.77 41.07 4.24
CA ARG A 79 15.07 41.62 5.41
C ARG A 79 13.67 41.02 5.54
N LEU A 80 13.30 40.70 6.77
CA LEU A 80 11.97 40.26 7.12
C LEU A 80 11.33 41.28 8.08
N THR A 81 10.04 41.54 7.91
CA THR A 81 9.25 42.42 8.78
C THR A 81 8.06 41.61 9.33
N PRO A 82 7.56 41.96 10.57
CA PRO A 82 6.35 41.34 11.06
C PRO A 82 5.18 41.53 10.09
N ALA A 83 4.41 40.50 9.81
CA ALA A 83 3.27 40.54 8.89
C ALA A 83 2.24 41.60 9.30
N PRO A 84 1.67 42.37 8.32
CA PRO A 84 0.84 43.57 8.62
C PRO A 84 -0.54 43.24 9.19
N ASP A 85 -1.11 42.07 8.93
CA ASP A 85 -2.49 41.67 9.29
C ASP A 85 -2.70 41.27 10.78
N GLY A 86 -1.85 41.77 11.63
CA GLY A 86 -1.78 41.51 13.06
C GLY A 86 -0.32 41.17 13.37
N PRO A 87 0.38 41.90 14.22
CA PRO A 87 1.83 41.86 14.28
C PRO A 87 2.33 40.43 14.46
N GLY A 88 2.91 39.90 13.36
CA GLY A 88 3.56 38.60 13.34
C GLY A 88 2.68 37.38 13.44
N ARG A 89 1.45 37.37 12.93
CA ARG A 89 0.57 36.17 12.91
C ARG A 89 0.29 35.66 11.50
N LEU A 90 0.20 34.35 11.35
CA LEU A 90 -0.29 33.73 10.12
C LEU A 90 -1.77 34.08 9.89
N SER A 91 -2.15 34.34 8.65
CA SER A 91 -3.53 34.50 8.22
C SER A 91 -4.32 33.19 8.34
N ASP A 92 -5.63 33.27 8.35
CA ASP A 92 -6.47 32.06 8.41
C ASP A 92 -6.32 31.22 7.13
N ALA A 93 -6.07 31.82 5.97
CA ALA A 93 -5.78 31.11 4.74
C ALA A 93 -4.44 30.34 4.83
N GLN A 94 -3.40 30.95 5.40
CA GLN A 94 -2.11 30.29 5.63
C GLN A 94 -2.22 29.14 6.62
N LYS A 95 -2.99 29.31 7.71
CA LYS A 95 -3.26 28.23 8.67
C LYS A 95 -4.06 27.08 8.04
N ALA A 96 -4.98 27.38 7.16
CA ALA A 96 -5.73 26.35 6.43
C ALA A 96 -4.85 25.59 5.43
N ALA A 97 -3.92 26.28 4.76
CA ALA A 97 -2.96 25.68 3.84
C ALA A 97 -1.85 24.87 4.55
N TRP A 98 -1.51 25.28 5.79
CA TRP A 98 -0.44 24.70 6.61
C TRP A 98 -0.95 24.40 8.03
N PRO A 99 -1.82 23.39 8.21
CA PRO A 99 -2.50 23.14 9.50
C PRO A 99 -1.54 22.90 10.68
N HIS A 100 -0.38 22.28 10.46
CA HIS A 100 0.60 22.01 11.50
C HIS A 100 1.21 23.30 12.10
N LEU A 101 1.23 24.41 11.32
CA LEU A 101 1.70 25.69 11.82
C LEU A 101 0.68 26.39 12.75
N ALA A 102 -0.58 25.93 12.72
CA ALA A 102 -1.67 26.45 13.54
C ALA A 102 -1.86 25.69 14.87
N SER A 103 -1.17 24.58 15.07
CA SER A 103 -1.35 23.71 16.24
C SER A 103 -1.05 24.42 17.56
N PRO A 104 -1.81 24.15 18.67
CA PRO A 104 -1.68 24.85 19.95
C PRO A 104 -0.31 24.74 20.63
N GLY A 105 0.50 23.73 20.27
CA GLY A 105 1.85 23.51 20.83
C GLY A 105 2.99 24.19 20.07
N GLY A 106 2.73 24.76 18.88
CA GLY A 106 3.72 25.41 18.03
C GLY A 106 3.17 26.73 17.50
N ALA A 107 3.16 27.79 18.31
CA ALA A 107 2.77 29.10 17.82
C ALA A 107 3.82 29.62 16.85
N TYR A 108 3.55 29.50 15.56
CA TYR A 108 4.35 30.16 14.54
C TYR A 108 3.89 31.60 14.35
N GLY A 109 4.88 32.53 14.36
CA GLY A 109 4.68 33.89 13.92
C GLY A 109 4.85 34.02 12.41
N ALA A 110 4.37 35.11 11.81
CA ALA A 110 4.52 35.40 10.38
C ALA A 110 5.45 36.60 10.16
N LEU A 111 6.43 36.38 9.30
CA LEU A 111 7.36 37.42 8.85
C LEU A 111 7.19 37.58 7.33
N THR A 112 7.15 38.82 6.85
CA THR A 112 7.03 39.16 5.43
C THR A 112 8.38 39.59 4.86
N VAL A 113 8.71 39.08 3.69
CA VAL A 113 9.90 39.47 2.93
C VAL A 113 9.77 40.96 2.52
N ASP A 114 10.80 41.76 2.79
CA ASP A 114 10.81 43.16 2.36
C ASP A 114 10.73 43.24 0.81
N PRO A 115 9.74 43.94 0.23
CA PRO A 115 9.59 44.00 -1.23
C PRO A 115 10.85 44.50 -1.99
N ARG A 116 11.69 45.27 -1.29
CA ARG A 116 12.98 45.75 -1.87
C ARG A 116 13.99 44.65 -2.08
N ASP A 117 13.86 43.54 -1.35
CA ASP A 117 14.72 42.37 -1.36
C ASP A 117 14.13 41.18 -2.14
N ALA A 118 12.88 41.27 -2.62
CA ALA A 118 12.18 40.19 -3.33
C ALA A 118 12.96 39.61 -4.52
N GLY A 119 13.75 40.46 -5.21
CA GLY A 119 14.65 40.02 -6.31
C GLY A 119 15.79 39.09 -5.89
N LEU A 120 16.11 38.99 -4.60
CA LEU A 120 17.19 38.16 -4.05
C LEU A 120 16.73 36.75 -3.73
N VAL A 121 15.42 36.50 -3.63
CA VAL A 121 14.82 35.22 -3.17
C VAL A 121 15.32 34.05 -3.98
N ARG A 122 15.27 34.13 -5.31
CA ARG A 122 15.71 33.04 -6.21
C ARG A 122 17.21 32.72 -6.07
N ASP A 123 18.04 33.73 -5.78
CA ASP A 123 19.48 33.54 -5.58
C ASP A 123 19.74 32.89 -4.21
N ALA A 124 19.01 33.33 -3.18
CA ALA A 124 19.11 32.75 -1.84
C ALA A 124 18.79 31.25 -1.85
N LEU A 125 17.70 30.82 -2.51
CA LEU A 125 17.29 29.43 -2.63
C LEU A 125 18.30 28.51 -3.33
N ARG A 126 19.29 29.06 -4.01
CA ARG A 126 20.39 28.33 -4.66
C ARG A 126 21.65 28.21 -3.80
N GLY A 127 21.59 28.64 -2.55
CA GLY A 127 22.68 28.59 -1.59
C GLY A 127 22.20 28.07 -0.23
N GLN A 128 23.03 28.32 0.77
CA GLN A 128 22.64 28.12 2.18
C GLN A 128 21.70 29.23 2.60
N VAL A 129 20.58 28.89 3.26
CA VAL A 129 19.62 29.86 3.81
C VAL A 129 19.36 29.55 5.27
N LEU A 130 19.46 30.56 6.11
CA LEU A 130 19.12 30.52 7.54
C LEU A 130 18.09 31.61 7.84
N ALA A 131 17.22 31.38 8.79
CA ALA A 131 16.39 32.42 9.39
C ALA A 131 17.05 32.89 10.68
N ILE A 132 17.15 34.20 10.86
CA ILE A 132 17.84 34.78 11.99
C ILE A 132 17.00 35.86 12.70
N GLU A 133 17.22 35.97 14.01
CA GLU A 133 16.68 37.01 14.86
C GLU A 133 17.84 37.72 15.56
N ARG A 134 17.82 39.06 15.51
CA ARG A 134 18.75 39.91 16.23
C ARG A 134 17.97 40.85 17.18
N GLY A 135 18.50 41.05 18.35
CA GLY A 135 17.96 42.01 19.31
C GLY A 135 18.15 43.47 18.86
N PRO A 136 17.57 44.45 19.60
CA PRO A 136 17.69 45.87 19.29
C PRO A 136 19.13 46.38 19.29
N SER A 137 20.03 45.71 20.02
CA SER A 137 21.47 46.02 20.01
C SER A 137 22.22 45.48 18.80
N GLY A 138 21.57 44.69 17.94
CA GLY A 138 22.19 43.94 16.82
C GLY A 138 22.79 42.59 17.19
N ALA A 139 22.78 42.21 18.46
CA ALA A 139 23.26 40.89 18.87
C ALA A 139 22.39 39.76 18.29
N LEU A 140 23.00 38.69 17.80
CA LEU A 140 22.29 37.53 17.34
C LEU A 140 21.60 36.81 18.52
N LEU A 141 20.32 36.56 18.41
CA LEU A 141 19.49 35.85 19.40
C LEU A 141 19.21 34.42 18.98
N THR A 142 18.85 34.24 17.70
CA THR A 142 18.49 32.93 17.12
C THR A 142 19.02 32.84 15.70
N ALA A 143 19.46 31.64 15.32
CA ALA A 143 19.75 31.26 13.95
C ALA A 143 19.36 29.80 13.72
N THR A 144 18.58 29.55 12.67
CA THR A 144 18.11 28.20 12.30
C THR A 144 18.04 28.03 10.80
N GLY A 145 18.10 26.80 10.30
CA GLY A 145 17.80 26.50 8.90
C GLY A 145 16.35 26.83 8.52
N VAL A 146 16.06 26.78 7.24
CA VAL A 146 14.76 27.14 6.66
C VAL A 146 14.25 25.98 5.81
N GLN A 147 13.03 25.51 6.07
CA GLN A 147 12.31 24.59 5.19
C GLN A 147 11.76 25.38 4.00
N ILE A 148 11.99 24.90 2.79
CA ILE A 148 11.76 25.65 1.55
C ILE A 148 10.65 25.14 0.62
N PRO A 149 9.92 24.04 0.91
CA PRO A 149 8.95 23.50 -0.05
C PRO A 149 7.90 24.52 -0.51
N GLY A 150 7.31 25.26 0.42
CA GLY A 150 6.24 26.20 0.10
C GLY A 150 6.67 27.32 -0.86
N VAL A 151 7.83 27.94 -0.61
CA VAL A 151 8.35 28.97 -1.51
C VAL A 151 8.74 28.42 -2.87
N LEU A 152 9.17 27.16 -2.96
CA LEU A 152 9.46 26.51 -4.24
C LEU A 152 8.18 26.25 -5.04
N ASP A 153 7.14 25.79 -4.40
CA ASP A 153 5.83 25.56 -5.04
C ASP A 153 5.22 26.85 -5.57
N ASP A 154 5.31 27.94 -4.81
CA ASP A 154 4.81 29.24 -5.24
C ASP A 154 5.64 29.85 -6.38
N LEU A 155 6.97 29.87 -6.26
CA LEU A 155 7.83 30.51 -7.25
C LEU A 155 7.93 29.75 -8.58
N TYR A 156 7.78 28.42 -8.55
CA TYR A 156 8.01 27.54 -9.69
C TYR A 156 6.75 26.76 -10.10
N SER A 157 5.57 27.26 -9.76
CA SER A 157 4.26 26.66 -10.11
C SER A 157 4.11 26.33 -11.61
N GLY A 158 4.76 27.11 -12.50
CA GLY A 158 4.80 26.85 -13.93
C GLY A 158 5.49 25.52 -14.30
N ALA A 159 6.26 24.92 -13.40
CA ALA A 159 6.86 23.61 -13.64
C ALA A 159 5.83 22.50 -13.78
N ALA A 160 4.64 22.65 -13.20
CA ALA A 160 3.57 21.64 -13.19
C ALA A 160 3.15 21.14 -14.59
N THR A 161 3.42 21.91 -15.65
CA THR A 161 3.03 21.55 -17.03
C THR A 161 4.22 21.21 -17.94
N VAL A 162 5.46 21.32 -17.44
CA VAL A 162 6.66 21.03 -18.26
C VAL A 162 6.94 19.53 -18.26
N PRO A 163 7.09 18.87 -19.42
CA PRO A 163 7.51 17.47 -19.47
C PRO A 163 8.86 17.24 -18.77
N LEU A 164 8.95 16.22 -17.93
CA LEU A 164 10.15 15.82 -17.19
C LEU A 164 10.59 14.40 -17.60
N GLY A 165 11.85 14.08 -17.30
CA GLY A 165 12.45 12.82 -17.69
C GLY A 165 12.85 12.77 -19.17
N PRO A 166 12.97 11.55 -19.75
CA PRO A 166 13.22 11.37 -21.17
C PRO A 166 12.03 11.84 -22.00
N THR A 167 12.27 12.80 -22.91
CA THR A 167 11.29 13.29 -23.87
C THR A 167 11.43 12.51 -25.18
N GLY A 168 10.31 12.19 -25.86
CA GLY A 168 10.29 11.33 -27.05
C GLY A 168 11.19 11.75 -28.22
N GLY A 169 11.72 12.97 -28.20
CA GLY A 169 12.70 13.47 -29.17
C GLY A 169 14.18 13.20 -28.85
N GLY A 170 14.50 12.55 -27.74
CA GLY A 170 15.87 12.37 -27.24
C GLY A 170 16.34 13.48 -26.28
N GLY A 171 15.48 14.42 -25.94
CA GLY A 171 15.73 15.42 -24.89
C GLY A 171 15.56 14.84 -23.49
N LEU A 172 16.14 15.52 -22.51
CA LEU A 172 16.05 15.19 -21.09
C LEU A 172 15.74 16.46 -20.30
N ALA A 173 14.88 16.34 -19.30
CA ALA A 173 14.52 17.46 -18.44
C ALA A 173 14.36 17.02 -16.98
N VAL A 174 14.91 17.80 -16.04
CA VAL A 174 14.79 17.57 -14.61
C VAL A 174 14.44 18.87 -13.89
N TRP A 175 13.53 18.78 -12.93
CA TRP A 175 13.21 19.89 -12.05
C TRP A 175 14.21 19.94 -10.89
N ALA A 176 15.03 21.01 -10.87
CA ALA A 176 16.04 21.23 -9.85
C ALA A 176 16.20 22.73 -9.58
N PRO A 177 15.18 23.41 -9.02
CA PRO A 177 15.15 24.88 -8.90
C PRO A 177 16.24 25.43 -8.00
N THR A 178 16.68 24.67 -7.00
CA THR A 178 17.74 25.03 -6.05
C THR A 178 19.16 24.73 -6.58
N ALA A 179 19.27 24.00 -7.69
CA ALA A 179 20.56 23.68 -8.26
C ALA A 179 21.26 24.92 -8.84
N ARG A 180 22.55 24.98 -8.62
CA ARG A 180 23.46 26.00 -9.20
C ARG A 180 23.91 25.65 -10.60
N ARG A 181 24.04 24.34 -10.85
CA ARG A 181 24.40 23.76 -12.13
C ARG A 181 23.84 22.35 -12.20
N VAL A 182 23.34 22.02 -13.36
CA VAL A 182 23.03 20.64 -13.73
C VAL A 182 23.72 20.31 -15.04
N GLU A 183 24.40 19.17 -15.08
CA GLU A 183 25.02 18.62 -16.26
C GLU A 183 24.52 17.19 -16.48
N LEU A 184 24.40 16.82 -17.72
CA LEU A 184 24.04 15.47 -18.14
C LEU A 184 25.32 14.67 -18.41
N ALA A 185 25.56 13.62 -17.64
CA ALA A 185 26.61 12.64 -17.93
C ALA A 185 26.00 11.48 -18.75
N LEU A 186 26.41 11.36 -20.00
CA LEU A 186 25.89 10.38 -20.96
C LEU A 186 26.93 9.29 -21.19
N TYR A 187 26.60 8.05 -20.84
CA TYR A 187 27.50 6.90 -20.85
C TYR A 187 27.37 6.08 -22.14
N ASP A 188 28.46 5.42 -22.55
CA ASP A 188 28.50 4.54 -23.71
C ASP A 188 27.87 3.16 -23.41
N GLY A 189 27.57 2.86 -22.18
CA GLY A 189 26.95 1.59 -21.78
C GLY A 189 26.57 1.54 -20.28
N PRO A 190 25.93 0.46 -19.83
CA PRO A 190 25.38 0.34 -18.48
C PRO A 190 26.46 0.35 -17.37
N SER A 191 27.66 -0.18 -17.66
CA SER A 191 28.73 -0.38 -16.67
C SER A 191 30.07 0.25 -17.06
N THR A 192 30.17 0.95 -18.19
CA THR A 192 31.41 1.59 -18.62
C THR A 192 31.54 2.99 -18.03
N ASP A 193 32.74 3.37 -17.56
CA ASP A 193 33.00 4.74 -17.06
C ASP A 193 33.21 5.76 -18.18
N ARG A 194 33.26 5.30 -19.42
CA ARG A 194 33.38 6.20 -20.57
C ARG A 194 32.08 6.97 -20.77
N ARG A 195 32.16 8.31 -20.60
CA ARG A 195 31.04 9.22 -20.69
C ARG A 195 31.41 10.55 -21.37
N THR A 196 30.41 11.21 -21.89
CA THR A 196 30.44 12.62 -22.27
C THR A 196 29.56 13.43 -21.32
N VAL A 197 30.01 14.64 -21.00
CA VAL A 197 29.24 15.54 -20.11
C VAL A 197 28.72 16.70 -20.94
N HIS A 198 27.42 16.94 -20.85
CA HIS A 198 26.72 18.01 -21.56
C HIS A 198 26.13 19.00 -20.55
N ARG A 199 26.33 20.30 -20.81
CA ARG A 199 25.65 21.34 -20.02
C ARG A 199 24.15 21.31 -20.28
N MET A 200 23.36 21.40 -19.20
CA MET A 200 21.92 21.61 -19.30
C MET A 200 21.60 23.13 -19.22
N ARG A 201 20.53 23.51 -19.88
CA ARG A 201 20.00 24.87 -19.86
C ARG A 201 18.90 24.98 -18.81
N ARG A 202 19.00 25.99 -17.95
CA ARG A 202 17.97 26.30 -16.95
C ARG A 202 16.90 27.22 -17.54
N ASP A 203 15.66 26.94 -17.25
CA ASP A 203 14.55 27.88 -17.35
C ASP A 203 14.31 28.52 -15.98
N ASP A 204 14.52 29.79 -15.85
CA ASP A 204 14.41 30.52 -14.59
C ASP A 204 12.97 30.69 -14.11
N ALA A 205 11.97 30.56 -14.99
CA ALA A 205 10.56 30.66 -14.63
C ALA A 205 10.06 29.38 -13.95
N THR A 206 10.52 28.20 -14.42
CA THR A 206 10.04 26.89 -13.95
C THR A 206 11.04 26.15 -13.06
N GLY A 207 12.32 26.58 -13.05
CA GLY A 207 13.38 25.85 -12.35
C GLY A 207 13.78 24.52 -13.01
N VAL A 208 13.28 24.24 -14.22
CA VAL A 208 13.59 23.05 -15.00
C VAL A 208 14.91 23.22 -15.72
N TRP A 209 15.73 22.18 -15.69
CA TRP A 209 16.96 22.06 -16.48
C TRP A 209 16.73 21.08 -17.62
N SER A 210 17.14 21.44 -18.83
CA SER A 210 16.93 20.64 -20.03
C SER A 210 18.17 20.54 -20.91
N ALA A 211 18.29 19.41 -21.60
CA ALA A 211 19.26 19.20 -22.67
C ALA A 211 18.55 18.54 -23.85
N ASP A 212 18.69 19.13 -25.02
CA ASP A 212 18.19 18.55 -26.27
C ASP A 212 19.31 17.70 -26.89
N GLY A 213 19.00 16.47 -27.25
CA GLY A 213 19.93 15.53 -27.82
C GLY A 213 19.47 14.92 -29.14
N PRO A 214 20.40 14.43 -29.97
CA PRO A 214 20.07 13.74 -31.21
C PRO A 214 19.40 12.38 -30.90
N ALA A 215 18.67 11.82 -31.85
CA ALA A 215 18.03 10.52 -31.74
C ALA A 215 19.01 9.39 -31.37
N SER A 216 20.30 9.54 -31.61
CA SER A 216 21.36 8.59 -31.24
C SER A 216 21.61 8.50 -29.72
N TRP A 217 20.98 9.35 -28.92
CA TRP A 217 21.00 9.21 -27.47
C TRP A 217 20.06 8.13 -26.96
N ARG A 218 19.06 7.72 -27.74
CA ARG A 218 18.16 6.61 -27.38
C ARG A 218 18.96 5.34 -27.09
N GLY A 219 18.58 4.65 -26.03
CA GLY A 219 19.23 3.44 -25.54
C GLY A 219 20.50 3.70 -24.71
N ARG A 220 21.04 4.92 -24.68
CA ARG A 220 22.18 5.25 -23.83
C ARG A 220 21.80 5.43 -22.39
N HIS A 221 22.77 5.20 -21.50
CA HIS A 221 22.61 5.41 -20.06
C HIS A 221 23.08 6.81 -19.66
N TYR A 222 22.47 7.36 -18.60
CA TYR A 222 22.81 8.69 -18.13
C TYR A 222 22.62 8.84 -16.63
N THR A 223 23.29 9.87 -16.08
CA THR A 223 23.04 10.43 -14.76
C THR A 223 23.03 11.95 -14.87
N TYR A 224 22.44 12.61 -13.87
CA TYR A 224 22.60 14.05 -13.68
C TYR A 224 23.74 14.32 -12.70
N LEU A 225 24.55 15.33 -13.00
CA LEU A 225 25.51 15.92 -12.08
C LEU A 225 24.90 17.20 -11.54
N VAL A 226 24.31 17.12 -10.33
CA VAL A 226 23.58 18.22 -9.71
C VAL A 226 24.44 18.91 -8.68
N THR A 227 24.87 20.14 -8.97
CA THR A 227 25.60 20.98 -8.00
C THR A 227 24.59 21.80 -7.19
N VAL A 228 24.43 21.50 -5.90
CA VAL A 228 23.39 22.05 -5.04
C VAL A 228 23.89 22.19 -3.60
N TYR A 229 23.34 23.14 -2.83
CA TYR A 229 23.52 23.15 -1.38
C TYR A 229 22.70 22.02 -0.75
N ALA A 230 23.33 21.16 0.02
CA ALA A 230 22.68 20.04 0.72
C ALA A 230 22.70 20.31 2.23
N PRO A 231 21.57 20.62 2.87
CA PRO A 231 21.50 20.86 4.31
C PRO A 231 22.07 19.72 5.14
N ALA A 232 21.77 18.47 4.77
CA ALA A 232 22.29 17.28 5.44
C ALA A 232 23.83 17.17 5.39
N ALA A 233 24.47 17.75 4.39
CA ALA A 233 25.93 17.79 4.27
C ALA A 233 26.53 19.13 4.78
N GLY A 234 25.71 20.15 5.04
CA GLY A 234 26.12 21.49 5.46
C GLY A 234 26.99 22.23 4.44
N LYS A 235 26.94 21.87 3.17
CA LYS A 235 27.80 22.42 2.09
C LYS A 235 27.22 22.23 0.71
N ILE A 236 27.83 22.92 -0.26
CA ILE A 236 27.57 22.66 -1.69
C ILE A 236 28.24 21.33 -2.07
N VAL A 237 27.45 20.44 -2.69
CA VAL A 237 27.90 19.14 -3.21
C VAL A 237 27.60 19.07 -4.70
N THR A 238 28.27 18.14 -5.40
CA THR A 238 27.87 17.73 -6.75
C THR A 238 27.48 16.27 -6.68
N ASN A 239 26.19 16.02 -6.74
CA ASN A 239 25.61 14.68 -6.70
C ASN A 239 25.57 14.10 -8.11
N GLU A 240 26.12 12.91 -8.29
CA GLU A 240 25.85 12.09 -9.48
C GLU A 240 24.64 11.20 -9.13
N VAL A 241 23.51 11.42 -9.79
CA VAL A 241 22.22 10.85 -9.42
C VAL A 241 21.43 10.45 -10.65
N THR A 242 20.61 9.40 -10.52
CA THR A 242 19.63 8.98 -11.54
C THR A 242 18.46 9.97 -11.62
N ASP A 243 17.66 9.84 -12.65
CA ASP A 243 16.51 10.71 -12.89
C ASP A 243 15.32 10.29 -12.01
N PRO A 244 14.68 11.20 -11.26
CA PRO A 244 13.41 10.94 -10.59
C PRO A 244 12.30 10.43 -11.52
N TYR A 245 12.36 10.78 -12.81
CA TYR A 245 11.45 10.36 -13.87
C TYR A 245 12.03 9.24 -14.73
N SER A 246 12.93 8.40 -14.21
CA SER A 246 13.46 7.24 -14.93
C SER A 246 12.34 6.34 -15.41
N LEU A 247 12.43 5.88 -16.66
CA LEU A 247 11.56 4.87 -17.28
C LEU A 247 12.24 3.51 -17.43
N SER A 248 13.57 3.50 -17.35
CA SER A 248 14.44 2.32 -17.36
C SER A 248 15.76 2.67 -16.68
N VAL A 249 16.38 1.68 -16.05
CA VAL A 249 17.68 1.80 -15.39
C VAL A 249 18.60 0.65 -15.76
N SER A 250 19.91 0.84 -15.59
CA SER A 250 20.88 -0.24 -15.66
C SER A 250 20.67 -1.25 -14.51
N ALA A 251 21.14 -2.48 -14.67
CA ALA A 251 21.16 -3.42 -13.55
C ALA A 251 21.91 -2.80 -12.35
N GLY A 252 21.30 -2.94 -11.15
CA GLY A 252 21.74 -2.29 -9.91
C GLY A 252 21.40 -0.81 -9.83
N SER A 253 20.50 -0.33 -10.68
CA SER A 253 19.83 1.00 -10.64
C SER A 253 20.78 2.21 -10.58
N GLY A 254 22.05 2.01 -10.98
CA GLY A 254 23.07 3.07 -10.90
C GLY A 254 23.01 4.14 -12.00
N ARG A 255 22.29 3.89 -13.09
CA ARG A 255 22.16 4.81 -14.23
C ARG A 255 20.78 4.70 -14.83
N SER A 256 20.15 5.82 -15.11
CA SER A 256 18.94 5.90 -15.92
C SER A 256 19.23 5.56 -17.37
N GLN A 257 18.26 5.06 -18.12
CA GLN A 257 18.37 4.78 -19.55
C GLN A 257 17.38 5.63 -20.35
N ILE A 258 17.83 6.18 -21.46
CA ILE A 258 16.99 6.94 -22.39
C ILE A 258 16.18 5.95 -23.21
N VAL A 259 14.94 5.74 -22.87
CA VAL A 259 14.03 4.85 -23.59
C VAL A 259 12.82 5.59 -24.12
N ASP A 260 12.28 5.09 -25.22
CA ASP A 260 11.00 5.47 -25.77
C ASP A 260 10.05 4.29 -25.56
N LEU A 261 9.08 4.41 -24.64
CA LEU A 261 8.15 3.33 -24.32
C LEU A 261 7.25 2.94 -25.51
N ASP A 262 7.20 3.79 -26.55
CA ASP A 262 6.55 3.51 -27.83
C ASP A 262 7.40 2.68 -28.78
N ASP A 263 8.68 2.44 -28.49
CA ASP A 263 9.56 1.63 -29.32
C ASP A 263 9.00 0.20 -29.48
N PRO A 264 8.79 -0.26 -30.73
CA PRO A 264 8.28 -1.60 -31.00
C PRO A 264 9.12 -2.74 -30.40
N SER A 265 10.43 -2.55 -30.21
CA SER A 265 11.31 -3.56 -29.60
C SER A 265 11.00 -3.83 -28.13
N LEU A 266 10.40 -2.86 -27.44
CA LEU A 266 9.94 -2.95 -26.04
C LEU A 266 8.53 -3.51 -25.90
N ARG A 267 7.86 -3.84 -27.02
CA ARG A 267 6.50 -4.37 -27.03
C ARG A 267 6.51 -5.86 -27.35
N PRO A 268 5.78 -6.69 -26.59
CA PRO A 268 5.54 -8.06 -26.99
C PRO A 268 4.66 -8.12 -28.23
N GLU A 269 4.69 -9.27 -28.93
CA GLU A 269 3.81 -9.50 -30.06
C GLU A 269 2.35 -9.33 -29.66
N GLY A 270 1.56 -8.64 -30.50
CA GLY A 270 0.13 -8.38 -30.24
C GLY A 270 -0.17 -7.32 -29.19
N TRP A 271 0.83 -6.67 -28.58
CA TRP A 271 0.65 -5.69 -27.48
C TRP A 271 -0.33 -4.57 -27.79
N THR A 272 -0.25 -3.99 -29.00
CA THR A 272 -1.12 -2.89 -29.42
C THR A 272 -2.59 -3.34 -29.52
N ALA A 273 -2.82 -4.59 -29.93
CA ALA A 273 -4.14 -5.18 -30.09
C ALA A 273 -4.59 -6.01 -28.86
N LEU A 274 -3.86 -5.93 -27.73
CA LEU A 274 -4.17 -6.70 -26.54
C LEU A 274 -5.59 -6.44 -26.07
N LYS A 275 -6.41 -7.50 -26.04
CA LYS A 275 -7.78 -7.47 -25.53
C LYS A 275 -7.75 -7.67 -24.01
N LYS A 276 -8.30 -6.71 -23.30
CA LYS A 276 -8.48 -6.78 -21.86
C LYS A 276 -9.66 -7.69 -21.50
N PRO A 277 -9.60 -8.43 -20.38
CA PRO A 277 -10.79 -9.02 -19.79
C PRO A 277 -11.86 -7.95 -19.52
N PRO A 278 -13.16 -8.32 -19.50
CA PRO A 278 -14.23 -7.37 -19.23
C PRO A 278 -13.97 -6.56 -17.95
N ALA A 279 -14.23 -5.25 -18.01
CA ALA A 279 -14.21 -4.41 -16.83
C ALA A 279 -15.41 -4.73 -15.93
N VAL A 280 -15.20 -4.65 -14.63
CA VAL A 280 -16.25 -4.76 -13.63
C VAL A 280 -16.22 -3.53 -12.72
N ARG A 281 -17.36 -3.20 -12.10
CA ARG A 281 -17.36 -2.15 -11.06
C ARG A 281 -16.53 -2.62 -9.87
N GLN A 282 -16.02 -1.69 -9.07
CA GLN A 282 -15.14 -1.99 -7.94
C GLN A 282 -15.79 -2.95 -6.94
N ASP A 283 -17.08 -2.77 -6.59
CA ASP A 283 -17.83 -3.67 -5.71
C ASP A 283 -18.06 -5.09 -6.28
N GLN A 284 -17.88 -5.26 -7.59
CA GLN A 284 -17.94 -6.56 -8.25
C GLN A 284 -16.59 -7.27 -8.32
N ALA A 285 -15.51 -6.53 -8.10
CA ALA A 285 -14.18 -7.09 -8.21
C ALA A 285 -13.94 -8.17 -7.14
N THR A 286 -13.28 -9.22 -7.58
CA THR A 286 -12.64 -10.24 -6.73
C THR A 286 -11.16 -10.20 -7.02
N ILE A 287 -10.37 -9.86 -6.00
CA ILE A 287 -8.96 -9.53 -6.12
C ILE A 287 -8.13 -10.60 -5.42
N TYR A 288 -7.07 -11.06 -6.09
CA TYR A 288 -6.17 -12.09 -5.59
C TYR A 288 -4.76 -11.49 -5.47
N GLU A 289 -4.32 -11.24 -4.26
CA GLU A 289 -3.02 -10.65 -3.97
C GLU A 289 -1.90 -11.67 -4.15
N LEU A 290 -0.89 -11.36 -4.94
CA LEU A 290 0.14 -12.28 -5.38
C LEU A 290 1.50 -11.59 -5.47
N HIS A 291 2.55 -12.22 -4.96
CA HIS A 291 3.92 -11.80 -5.15
C HIS A 291 4.52 -12.44 -6.42
N VAL A 292 5.17 -11.66 -7.28
CA VAL A 292 5.71 -12.15 -8.56
C VAL A 292 6.67 -13.33 -8.38
N ARG A 293 7.56 -13.25 -7.39
CA ARG A 293 8.52 -14.32 -7.15
C ARG A 293 7.85 -15.55 -6.55
N ASP A 294 6.97 -15.41 -5.55
CA ASP A 294 6.26 -16.52 -4.91
C ASP A 294 5.46 -17.33 -5.91
N PHE A 295 4.92 -16.66 -6.94
CA PHE A 295 4.11 -17.30 -7.96
C PHE A 295 4.78 -18.52 -8.56
N SER A 296 6.11 -18.49 -8.76
CA SER A 296 6.76 -19.58 -9.49
C SER A 296 8.12 -20.02 -8.96
N ALA A 297 8.67 -19.39 -7.92
CA ALA A 297 9.97 -19.78 -7.35
C ALA A 297 10.00 -21.28 -6.97
N SER A 298 8.88 -21.79 -6.44
CA SER A 298 8.70 -23.20 -6.05
C SER A 298 7.95 -24.05 -7.08
N ASP A 299 7.58 -23.52 -8.26
CA ASP A 299 6.84 -24.25 -9.28
C ASP A 299 7.79 -24.98 -10.26
N ALA A 300 7.97 -26.28 -10.07
CA ALA A 300 8.83 -27.11 -10.92
C ALA A 300 8.32 -27.26 -12.38
N THR A 301 7.07 -26.86 -12.67
CA THR A 301 6.51 -26.89 -14.02
C THR A 301 6.91 -25.67 -14.86
N VAL A 302 7.47 -24.64 -14.21
CA VAL A 302 8.08 -23.48 -14.87
C VAL A 302 9.56 -23.78 -15.16
N PRO A 303 10.09 -23.44 -16.36
CA PRO A 303 11.53 -23.55 -16.64
C PRO A 303 12.40 -22.88 -15.59
N ALA A 304 13.45 -23.52 -15.12
CA ALA A 304 14.28 -23.05 -14.01
C ALA A 304 14.83 -21.62 -14.22
N ALA A 305 15.11 -21.23 -15.47
CA ALA A 305 15.59 -19.88 -15.80
C ALA A 305 14.51 -18.80 -15.60
N GLU A 306 13.24 -19.17 -15.67
CA GLU A 306 12.09 -18.26 -15.64
C GLU A 306 11.36 -18.25 -14.29
N ARG A 307 11.72 -19.14 -13.35
CA ARG A 307 11.12 -19.18 -12.01
C ARG A 307 11.39 -17.89 -11.25
N GLY A 308 10.37 -17.39 -10.59
CA GLY A 308 10.41 -16.14 -9.83
C GLY A 308 10.51 -14.89 -10.70
N THR A 309 10.18 -14.97 -11.99
CA THR A 309 10.26 -13.85 -12.93
C THR A 309 8.94 -13.57 -13.64
N TYR A 310 8.83 -12.40 -14.30
CA TYR A 310 7.70 -12.03 -15.16
C TYR A 310 7.40 -13.10 -16.23
N LYS A 311 8.43 -13.77 -16.74
CA LYS A 311 8.29 -14.80 -17.79
C LYS A 311 7.50 -16.03 -17.34
N ALA A 312 7.44 -16.31 -16.03
CA ALA A 312 6.66 -17.41 -15.51
C ALA A 312 5.17 -17.29 -15.87
N PHE A 313 4.65 -16.06 -15.95
CA PHE A 313 3.26 -15.78 -16.32
C PHE A 313 2.95 -16.01 -17.82
N THR A 314 3.98 -16.22 -18.64
CA THR A 314 3.82 -16.62 -20.04
C THR A 314 3.77 -18.13 -20.23
N GLN A 315 4.07 -18.90 -19.18
CA GLN A 315 4.09 -20.38 -19.21
C GLN A 315 2.66 -20.92 -18.98
N THR A 316 1.82 -20.84 -20.01
CA THR A 316 0.37 -21.14 -19.93
C THR A 316 0.04 -22.56 -19.44
N GLY A 317 0.97 -23.52 -19.56
CA GLY A 317 0.84 -24.90 -19.06
C GLY A 317 1.40 -25.12 -17.65
N SER A 318 1.97 -24.10 -16.99
CA SER A 318 2.48 -24.24 -15.63
C SER A 318 1.34 -24.49 -14.62
N ALA A 319 1.70 -25.07 -13.46
CA ALA A 319 0.73 -25.31 -12.41
C ALA A 319 0.11 -24.00 -11.91
N GLY A 320 0.93 -22.95 -11.72
CA GLY A 320 0.45 -21.64 -11.31
C GLY A 320 -0.50 -20.99 -12.31
N MET A 321 -0.17 -20.95 -13.61
CA MET A 321 -1.05 -20.38 -14.64
C MET A 321 -2.32 -21.22 -14.87
N THR A 322 -2.25 -22.53 -14.68
CA THR A 322 -3.43 -23.40 -14.71
C THR A 322 -4.38 -23.09 -13.56
N GLU A 323 -3.85 -22.88 -12.35
CA GLU A 323 -4.64 -22.48 -11.20
C GLU A 323 -5.27 -21.10 -11.39
N LEU A 324 -4.51 -20.08 -11.82
CA LEU A 324 -5.05 -18.73 -12.06
C LEU A 324 -6.17 -18.74 -13.10
N ARG A 325 -6.04 -19.53 -14.18
CA ARG A 325 -7.10 -19.69 -15.17
C ARG A 325 -8.34 -20.34 -14.58
N SER A 326 -8.16 -21.41 -13.77
CA SER A 326 -9.27 -22.06 -13.08
C SER A 326 -9.98 -21.11 -12.11
N LEU A 327 -9.25 -20.25 -11.40
CA LEU A 327 -9.83 -19.23 -10.53
C LEU A 327 -10.60 -18.17 -11.33
N ALA A 328 -10.09 -17.76 -12.50
CA ALA A 328 -10.79 -16.83 -13.38
C ALA A 328 -12.10 -17.44 -13.92
N GLU A 329 -12.07 -18.74 -14.31
CA GLU A 329 -13.25 -19.48 -14.72
C GLU A 329 -14.28 -19.61 -13.59
N ASP A 330 -13.85 -19.74 -12.35
CA ASP A 330 -14.73 -19.75 -11.17
C ASP A 330 -15.31 -18.34 -10.87
N GLY A 331 -14.62 -17.24 -11.22
CA GLY A 331 -15.12 -15.88 -10.99
C GLY A 331 -14.14 -14.88 -10.44
N LEU A 332 -12.85 -15.24 -10.31
CA LEU A 332 -11.80 -14.27 -9.99
C LEU A 332 -11.64 -13.27 -11.14
N THR A 333 -11.45 -12.00 -10.82
CA THR A 333 -11.41 -10.92 -11.84
C THR A 333 -10.05 -10.22 -11.95
N HIS A 334 -9.34 -10.10 -10.84
CA HIS A 334 -8.08 -9.35 -10.80
C HIS A 334 -6.99 -10.11 -10.04
N VAL A 335 -5.76 -9.96 -10.50
CA VAL A 335 -4.55 -10.28 -9.73
C VAL A 335 -3.93 -8.95 -9.29
N HIS A 336 -3.73 -8.80 -8.00
CA HIS A 336 -2.99 -7.70 -7.39
C HIS A 336 -1.56 -8.18 -7.15
N LEU A 337 -0.59 -7.55 -7.81
CA LEU A 337 0.82 -7.84 -7.66
C LEU A 337 1.42 -6.96 -6.59
N LEU A 338 2.12 -7.55 -5.59
CA LEU A 338 2.98 -6.82 -4.67
C LEU A 338 3.98 -5.98 -5.49
N PRO A 339 4.71 -5.02 -4.87
CA PRO A 339 5.52 -4.07 -5.61
C PRO A 339 6.33 -4.66 -6.75
N VAL A 340 6.20 -4.05 -7.93
CA VAL A 340 6.87 -4.48 -9.17
C VAL A 340 7.61 -3.33 -9.86
N PHE A 341 7.72 -2.18 -9.17
CA PHE A 341 8.62 -1.10 -9.54
C PHE A 341 10.04 -1.38 -9.03
N ASP A 342 11.02 -0.61 -9.48
CA ASP A 342 12.43 -0.73 -9.09
C ASP A 342 12.63 -0.42 -7.61
N PHE A 343 13.08 -1.41 -6.84
CA PHE A 343 13.31 -1.33 -5.40
C PHE A 343 14.75 -1.73 -5.02
N ALA A 344 15.19 -1.37 -3.80
CA ALA A 344 16.61 -1.33 -3.46
C ALA A 344 17.23 -2.65 -3.03
N THR A 345 16.46 -3.58 -2.47
CA THR A 345 17.00 -4.63 -1.60
C THR A 345 17.37 -5.92 -2.31
N VAL A 346 16.91 -6.18 -3.54
CA VAL A 346 17.26 -7.40 -4.28
C VAL A 346 18.19 -7.09 -5.45
N PRO A 347 19.36 -7.76 -5.54
CA PRO A 347 20.24 -7.57 -6.70
C PRO A 347 19.55 -8.00 -8.00
N ASP A 348 19.55 -7.14 -9.02
CA ASP A 348 18.88 -7.40 -10.31
C ASP A 348 19.40 -8.67 -11.00
N ARG A 349 20.73 -8.88 -11.01
CA ARG A 349 21.34 -10.03 -11.70
C ARG A 349 21.36 -11.26 -10.81
N LYS A 350 20.88 -12.38 -11.32
CA LYS A 350 20.97 -13.68 -10.63
C LYS A 350 22.38 -14.04 -10.16
N ALA A 351 23.41 -13.65 -10.93
CA ALA A 351 24.81 -13.93 -10.60
C ALA A 351 25.32 -13.18 -9.35
N ASP A 352 24.64 -12.11 -8.96
CA ASP A 352 25.00 -11.29 -7.81
C ASP A 352 24.25 -11.69 -6.53
N ARG A 353 23.34 -12.69 -6.65
CA ARG A 353 22.53 -13.20 -5.54
C ARG A 353 23.17 -14.39 -4.85
N THR A 354 22.89 -14.54 -3.57
CA THR A 354 23.37 -15.65 -2.74
C THR A 354 22.17 -16.27 -2.03
N GLU A 355 21.86 -17.51 -2.37
CA GLU A 355 20.78 -18.27 -1.73
C GLU A 355 21.27 -19.04 -0.50
N PRO A 356 20.39 -19.38 0.46
CA PRO A 356 20.75 -20.16 1.64
C PRO A 356 21.41 -21.49 1.27
N GLY A 357 22.58 -21.77 1.84
CA GLY A 357 23.36 -22.98 1.53
C GLY A 357 22.99 -24.24 2.33
N CYS A 358 21.98 -24.19 3.18
CA CYS A 358 21.57 -25.27 4.09
C CYS A 358 20.51 -26.18 3.44
N ASP A 359 20.49 -27.45 3.83
CA ASP A 359 19.34 -28.33 3.54
C ASP A 359 18.19 -28.00 4.52
N LEU A 360 17.42 -26.97 4.20
CA LEU A 360 16.33 -26.47 5.03
C LEU A 360 15.22 -27.52 5.25
N ALA A 361 15.03 -28.40 4.26
CA ALA A 361 14.01 -29.44 4.32
C ALA A 361 14.34 -30.59 5.27
N ALA A 362 15.63 -30.84 5.51
CA ALA A 362 16.09 -31.87 6.44
C ALA A 362 16.02 -31.45 7.92
N LEU A 363 15.79 -30.15 8.18
CA LEU A 363 15.74 -29.65 9.56
C LEU A 363 14.37 -29.94 10.21
N PRO A 364 14.30 -30.12 11.55
CA PRO A 364 13.04 -30.32 12.26
C PRO A 364 12.07 -29.12 12.06
N PRO A 365 10.77 -29.39 11.98
CA PRO A 365 9.77 -28.37 11.66
C PRO A 365 9.59 -27.27 12.71
N ASP A 366 10.11 -27.46 13.88
CA ASP A 366 10.08 -26.55 15.04
C ASP A 366 11.46 -26.01 15.41
N SER A 367 12.47 -26.24 14.55
CA SER A 367 13.84 -25.73 14.74
C SER A 367 13.93 -24.25 14.36
N ASP A 368 14.87 -23.56 15.01
CA ASP A 368 15.26 -22.18 14.70
C ASP A 368 16.39 -22.09 13.67
N ARG A 369 16.89 -23.25 13.19
CA ARG A 369 18.01 -23.28 12.25
C ARG A 369 17.65 -22.85 10.84
N GLN A 370 16.40 -23.07 10.41
CA GLN A 370 15.94 -22.65 9.10
C GLN A 370 16.02 -21.12 8.97
N GLN A 371 15.42 -20.40 9.92
CA GLN A 371 15.45 -18.94 9.89
C GLN A 371 16.87 -18.37 10.07
N ALA A 372 17.69 -19.00 10.89
CA ALA A 372 19.09 -18.58 11.05
C ALA A 372 19.86 -18.67 9.72
N CYS A 373 19.68 -19.77 8.99
CA CYS A 373 20.32 -19.97 7.69
C CYS A 373 19.80 -19.00 6.62
N VAL A 374 18.49 -18.72 6.58
CA VAL A 374 17.91 -17.73 5.66
C VAL A 374 18.47 -16.34 5.98
N ALA A 375 18.54 -15.97 7.24
CA ALA A 375 19.04 -14.65 7.67
C ALA A 375 20.51 -14.39 7.28
N GLU A 376 21.33 -15.44 7.10
CA GLU A 376 22.72 -15.27 6.65
C GLU A 376 22.84 -14.68 5.24
N THR A 377 21.84 -14.87 4.41
CA THR A 377 21.82 -14.43 3.00
C THR A 377 20.80 -13.36 2.67
N ALA A 378 19.86 -13.04 3.56
CA ALA A 378 18.72 -12.15 3.33
C ALA A 378 19.07 -10.82 2.63
N ALA A 379 20.23 -10.21 2.97
CA ALA A 379 20.68 -8.97 2.30
C ALA A 379 21.12 -9.14 0.83
N LYS A 380 21.19 -10.38 0.31
CA LYS A 380 21.68 -10.71 -1.04
C LYS A 380 20.92 -11.84 -1.70
N ASP A 381 19.89 -12.39 -1.08
CA ASP A 381 19.11 -13.45 -1.70
C ASP A 381 18.17 -12.90 -2.79
N SER A 382 17.31 -13.73 -3.29
CA SER A 382 16.40 -13.37 -4.38
C SER A 382 15.07 -12.80 -3.89
N PHE A 383 14.87 -12.64 -2.57
CA PHE A 383 13.55 -12.38 -2.00
C PHE A 383 13.46 -11.06 -1.24
N ASN A 384 12.47 -10.28 -1.56
CA ASN A 384 11.91 -9.20 -0.73
C ASN A 384 10.52 -8.87 -1.27
N TRP A 385 9.60 -8.35 -0.43
CA TRP A 385 8.30 -7.88 -0.92
C TRP A 385 8.40 -6.65 -1.81
N GLY A 386 9.48 -5.85 -1.67
CA GLY A 386 9.76 -4.70 -2.53
C GLY A 386 9.16 -3.37 -2.05
N TYR A 387 8.81 -3.23 -0.76
CA TYR A 387 8.31 -1.96 -0.20
C TYR A 387 9.44 -0.99 0.14
N ASP A 388 10.45 -0.88 -0.72
CA ASP A 388 11.62 0.00 -0.57
C ASP A 388 12.00 0.68 -1.90
N PRO A 389 11.13 1.57 -2.43
CA PRO A 389 11.24 2.10 -3.78
C PRO A 389 12.49 2.95 -4.02
N LEU A 390 13.11 2.74 -5.19
CA LEU A 390 14.16 3.58 -5.77
C LEU A 390 13.63 4.43 -6.93
N HIS A 391 13.01 3.80 -7.95
CA HIS A 391 12.46 4.48 -9.12
C HIS A 391 11.00 4.05 -9.34
N TYR A 392 10.08 4.94 -9.08
CA TYR A 392 8.62 4.66 -9.08
C TYR A 392 8.05 4.21 -10.43
N THR A 393 8.70 4.55 -11.56
CA THR A 393 8.15 4.32 -12.91
C THR A 393 8.98 3.33 -13.73
N VAL A 394 9.87 2.59 -13.09
CA VAL A 394 10.72 1.57 -13.71
C VAL A 394 10.25 0.19 -13.26
N PRO A 395 10.01 -0.80 -14.15
CA PRO A 395 9.75 -2.17 -13.73
C PRO A 395 10.95 -2.80 -13.00
N GLU A 396 10.69 -3.60 -11.98
CA GLU A 396 11.70 -4.26 -11.16
C GLU A 396 12.61 -5.19 -12.01
N GLY A 397 13.91 -5.03 -11.84
CA GLY A 397 14.91 -5.76 -12.61
C GLY A 397 15.12 -7.20 -12.14
N SER A 398 14.98 -7.45 -10.84
CA SER A 398 15.17 -8.76 -10.25
C SER A 398 14.10 -9.78 -10.70
N TYR A 399 12.93 -9.29 -11.13
CA TYR A 399 11.86 -10.11 -11.71
C TYR A 399 11.99 -10.34 -13.21
N ALA A 400 12.96 -9.73 -13.89
CA ALA A 400 13.23 -10.05 -15.28
C ALA A 400 14.24 -11.22 -15.40
N THR A 401 14.14 -12.00 -16.46
CA THR A 401 15.17 -13.01 -16.78
C THR A 401 16.50 -12.36 -17.13
N ASP A 402 16.44 -11.18 -17.72
CA ASP A 402 17.54 -10.26 -17.97
C ASP A 402 17.05 -8.83 -17.60
N PRO A 403 17.70 -8.13 -16.66
CA PRO A 403 17.31 -6.79 -16.24
C PRO A 403 17.16 -5.79 -17.40
N ASP A 404 17.92 -5.92 -18.47
CA ASP A 404 17.84 -5.06 -19.66
C ASP A 404 16.53 -5.30 -20.46
N ARG A 405 15.77 -6.36 -20.15
CA ARG A 405 14.50 -6.71 -20.79
C ARG A 405 13.27 -6.43 -19.90
N ARG A 406 13.46 -5.83 -18.74
CA ARG A 406 12.41 -5.62 -17.70
C ARG A 406 11.11 -5.04 -18.24
N ILE A 407 11.18 -4.04 -19.12
CA ILE A 407 10.01 -3.39 -19.73
C ILE A 407 9.20 -4.40 -20.56
N LYS A 408 9.87 -5.13 -21.46
CA LYS A 408 9.20 -6.09 -22.34
C LYS A 408 8.62 -7.26 -21.56
N GLU A 409 9.38 -7.82 -20.63
CA GLU A 409 8.95 -8.98 -19.84
C GLU A 409 7.80 -8.64 -18.90
N PHE A 410 7.78 -7.42 -18.31
CA PHE A 410 6.62 -6.94 -17.58
C PHE A 410 5.36 -6.87 -18.45
N ARG A 411 5.47 -6.32 -19.66
CA ARG A 411 4.36 -6.31 -20.64
C ARG A 411 3.91 -7.71 -21.04
N GLU A 412 4.84 -8.66 -21.18
CA GLU A 412 4.53 -10.07 -21.45
C GLU A 412 3.76 -10.71 -20.28
N MET A 413 4.12 -10.39 -19.03
CA MET A 413 3.36 -10.82 -17.84
C MET A 413 1.93 -10.30 -17.86
N VAL A 414 1.73 -9.00 -18.10
CA VAL A 414 0.39 -8.40 -18.20
C VAL A 414 -0.43 -9.07 -19.29
N ALA A 415 0.18 -9.33 -20.46
CA ALA A 415 -0.48 -10.02 -21.56
C ALA A 415 -0.85 -11.47 -21.18
N GLY A 416 0.04 -12.18 -20.46
CA GLY A 416 -0.20 -13.53 -19.97
C GLY A 416 -1.37 -13.61 -18.99
N LEU A 417 -1.44 -12.69 -18.01
CA LEU A 417 -2.54 -12.60 -17.06
C LEU A 417 -3.87 -12.23 -17.74
N ASN A 418 -3.85 -11.28 -18.69
CA ASN A 418 -5.05 -10.94 -19.47
C ASN A 418 -5.51 -12.13 -20.32
N GLY A 419 -4.56 -12.92 -20.89
CA GLY A 419 -4.86 -14.16 -21.62
C GLY A 419 -5.48 -15.25 -20.74
N ALA A 420 -5.22 -15.23 -19.43
CA ALA A 420 -5.86 -16.10 -18.45
C ALA A 420 -7.23 -15.58 -17.97
N GLY A 421 -7.70 -14.43 -18.45
CA GLY A 421 -8.97 -13.84 -18.07
C GLY A 421 -8.91 -12.90 -16.87
N LEU A 422 -7.71 -12.50 -16.46
CA LEU A 422 -7.47 -11.69 -15.24
C LEU A 422 -6.95 -10.29 -15.59
N ARG A 423 -7.47 -9.28 -14.93
CA ARG A 423 -6.95 -7.92 -14.93
C ARG A 423 -5.81 -7.78 -13.92
N VAL A 424 -4.95 -6.80 -14.10
CA VAL A 424 -3.75 -6.60 -13.27
C VAL A 424 -3.90 -5.34 -12.42
N VAL A 425 -3.74 -5.50 -11.12
CA VAL A 425 -3.60 -4.41 -10.16
C VAL A 425 -2.14 -4.36 -9.71
N MET A 426 -1.59 -3.18 -9.62
CA MET A 426 -0.23 -2.93 -9.15
C MET A 426 -0.25 -2.30 -7.77
N ASP A 427 0.53 -2.84 -6.86
CA ASP A 427 0.84 -2.20 -5.59
C ASP A 427 1.83 -1.06 -5.81
N VAL A 428 1.51 0.12 -5.29
CA VAL A 428 2.34 1.31 -5.45
C VAL A 428 2.67 1.93 -4.10
N VAL A 429 3.95 2.25 -3.92
CA VAL A 429 4.50 2.79 -2.68
C VAL A 429 5.05 4.18 -2.97
N TYR A 430 4.20 5.20 -2.85
CA TYR A 430 4.62 6.59 -3.02
C TYR A 430 4.76 7.33 -1.68
N ASN A 431 4.35 6.72 -0.59
CA ASN A 431 4.36 7.31 0.75
C ASN A 431 5.77 7.42 1.34
N HIS A 432 6.76 6.67 0.84
CA HIS A 432 8.15 6.75 1.24
C HIS A 432 9.13 6.38 0.12
N THR A 433 10.42 6.58 0.37
CA THR A 433 11.53 6.07 -0.43
C THR A 433 12.46 5.23 0.44
N HIS A 434 13.27 4.38 -0.21
CA HIS A 434 14.30 3.60 0.48
C HIS A 434 15.24 4.46 1.34
N ALA A 435 15.65 5.61 0.80
CA ALA A 435 16.58 6.51 1.47
C ALA A 435 16.30 7.98 1.16
N ALA A 436 16.76 8.88 2.03
CA ALA A 436 16.69 10.33 1.88
C ALA A 436 18.07 10.98 2.06
N GLY A 437 18.12 12.30 1.99
CA GLY A 437 19.34 13.08 2.20
C GLY A 437 20.42 12.78 1.16
N GLN A 438 21.64 12.54 1.62
CA GLN A 438 22.82 12.28 0.80
C GLN A 438 23.22 10.80 0.74
N GLU A 439 22.35 9.90 1.20
CA GLU A 439 22.59 8.46 1.11
C GLU A 439 22.76 8.03 -0.36
N PRO A 440 23.62 7.06 -0.65
CA PRO A 440 23.92 6.64 -2.02
C PRO A 440 22.68 6.26 -2.85
N THR A 441 21.70 5.65 -2.20
CA THR A 441 20.42 5.20 -2.80
C THR A 441 19.31 6.25 -2.73
N SER A 442 19.59 7.46 -2.22
CA SER A 442 18.65 8.58 -2.31
C SER A 442 18.64 9.15 -3.73
N VAL A 443 17.48 9.32 -4.32
CA VAL A 443 17.33 9.93 -5.65
C VAL A 443 16.78 11.35 -5.51
N LEU A 444 15.66 11.52 -4.88
CA LEU A 444 14.88 12.76 -4.81
C LEU A 444 15.64 13.89 -4.10
N ASP A 445 16.14 13.63 -2.90
CA ASP A 445 16.87 14.62 -2.09
C ASP A 445 18.24 14.97 -2.64
N ARG A 446 18.82 14.13 -3.48
CA ARG A 446 20.10 14.46 -4.16
C ARG A 446 19.89 15.37 -5.37
N VAL A 447 18.65 15.53 -5.84
CA VAL A 447 18.25 16.48 -6.90
C VAL A 447 17.74 17.78 -6.30
N VAL A 448 16.76 17.72 -5.36
CA VAL A 448 16.19 18.90 -4.68
C VAL A 448 16.16 18.64 -3.16
N PRO A 449 17.29 18.89 -2.47
CA PRO A 449 17.40 18.63 -1.04
C PRO A 449 16.31 19.34 -0.21
N GLY A 450 15.60 18.56 0.64
CA GLY A 450 14.60 19.07 1.57
C GLY A 450 13.27 19.46 0.94
N TYR A 451 12.93 18.93 -0.26
CA TYR A 451 11.67 19.23 -0.92
C TYR A 451 10.73 18.02 -1.03
N TYR A 452 11.19 16.90 -1.54
CA TYR A 452 10.33 15.75 -1.87
C TYR A 452 9.92 14.92 -0.65
N HIS A 453 10.69 15.01 0.44
CA HIS A 453 10.40 14.33 1.69
C HIS A 453 9.67 15.26 2.68
N ARG A 454 8.80 14.66 3.49
CA ARG A 454 8.08 15.38 4.56
C ARG A 454 9.02 15.68 5.69
N LEU A 455 9.07 16.94 6.06
CA LEU A 455 9.93 17.41 7.14
C LEU A 455 9.11 17.60 8.44
N MET A 456 9.73 17.20 9.54
CA MET A 456 9.24 17.52 10.88
C MET A 456 9.52 18.99 11.21
N ASP A 457 8.96 19.48 12.33
CA ASP A 457 9.09 20.89 12.74
C ASP A 457 10.55 21.34 12.97
N ASP A 458 11.48 20.42 13.13
CA ASP A 458 12.90 20.69 13.27
C ASP A 458 13.71 20.52 11.98
N GLY A 459 13.05 20.15 10.87
CA GLY A 459 13.67 19.92 9.57
C GLY A 459 14.19 18.51 9.34
N THR A 460 14.02 17.60 10.28
CA THR A 460 14.34 16.18 10.07
C THR A 460 13.29 15.53 9.17
N VAL A 461 13.69 14.51 8.41
CA VAL A 461 12.76 13.75 7.55
C VAL A 461 11.86 12.88 8.42
N ALA A 462 10.55 12.97 8.21
CA ALA A 462 9.58 12.11 8.87
C ALA A 462 9.78 10.64 8.45
N ALA A 463 9.60 9.71 9.40
CA ALA A 463 9.81 8.28 9.18
C ALA A 463 8.77 7.41 9.91
N SER A 464 7.54 7.89 10.05
CA SER A 464 6.48 7.18 10.76
C SER A 464 5.98 5.93 10.03
N THR A 465 6.27 5.77 8.74
CA THR A 465 5.93 4.55 7.97
C THR A 465 6.91 3.42 8.30
N CYS A 466 8.05 3.41 7.74
CA CYS A 466 9.23 2.57 8.07
C CYS A 466 10.49 3.34 7.70
N CYS A 467 10.36 4.27 6.79
CA CYS A 467 11.44 4.80 5.97
C CYS A 467 11.25 6.30 5.78
N ALA A 468 11.95 6.91 4.83
CA ALA A 468 11.87 8.34 4.59
C ALA A 468 10.54 8.74 3.93
N ASN A 469 9.61 9.32 4.68
CA ASN A 469 8.29 9.69 4.19
C ASN A 469 8.39 10.79 3.12
N THR A 470 7.69 10.58 1.99
CA THR A 470 7.53 11.59 0.96
C THR A 470 6.44 12.60 1.33
N ALA A 471 6.44 13.72 0.64
CA ALA A 471 5.49 14.81 0.83
C ALA A 471 4.63 15.05 -0.43
N PRO A 472 3.66 14.17 -0.73
CA PRO A 472 2.78 14.35 -1.89
C PRO A 472 1.83 15.56 -1.77
N GLU A 473 1.84 16.25 -0.62
CA GLU A 473 1.29 17.59 -0.45
C GLU A 473 2.08 18.68 -1.19
N HIS A 474 3.36 18.47 -1.51
CA HIS A 474 4.15 19.39 -2.31
C HIS A 474 3.88 19.17 -3.79
N ALA A 475 3.75 20.24 -4.56
CA ALA A 475 3.24 20.22 -5.93
C ALA A 475 3.99 19.23 -6.86
N MET A 476 5.34 19.21 -6.81
CA MET A 476 6.12 18.36 -7.72
C MET A 476 6.22 16.91 -7.25
N MET A 477 6.07 16.63 -5.94
CA MET A 477 5.93 15.25 -5.46
C MET A 477 4.55 14.70 -5.80
N GLY A 478 3.49 15.47 -5.54
CA GLY A 478 2.12 15.10 -5.92
C GLY A 478 1.98 14.85 -7.43
N ARG A 479 2.65 15.68 -8.24
CA ARG A 479 2.73 15.50 -9.69
C ARG A 479 3.46 14.21 -10.09
N LEU A 480 4.60 13.91 -9.46
CA LEU A 480 5.36 12.67 -9.73
C LEU A 480 4.49 11.43 -9.52
N VAL A 481 3.67 11.42 -8.46
CA VAL A 481 2.69 10.34 -8.22
C VAL A 481 1.71 10.20 -9.39
N VAL A 482 1.09 11.30 -9.82
CA VAL A 482 0.12 11.30 -10.92
C VAL A 482 0.76 10.85 -12.24
N ASP A 483 1.91 11.43 -12.60
CA ASP A 483 2.62 11.13 -13.86
C ASP A 483 3.05 9.65 -13.90
N SER A 484 3.52 9.09 -12.79
CA SER A 484 3.92 7.69 -12.68
C SER A 484 2.71 6.75 -12.87
N ILE A 485 1.61 6.99 -12.18
CA ILE A 485 0.37 6.21 -12.30
C ILE A 485 -0.17 6.24 -13.74
N VAL A 486 -0.20 7.41 -14.37
CA VAL A 486 -0.64 7.54 -15.78
C VAL A 486 0.26 6.74 -16.71
N THR A 487 1.57 6.75 -16.48
CA THR A 487 2.53 5.96 -17.26
C THR A 487 2.27 4.45 -17.11
N TRP A 488 2.10 3.95 -15.89
CA TRP A 488 1.77 2.54 -15.66
C TRP A 488 0.45 2.13 -16.31
N ALA A 489 -0.58 2.96 -16.18
CA ALA A 489 -1.88 2.70 -16.78
C ALA A 489 -1.81 2.63 -18.31
N LYS A 490 -1.15 3.62 -18.94
CA LYS A 490 -1.11 3.77 -20.39
C LYS A 490 -0.10 2.82 -21.03
N GLU A 491 1.15 2.85 -20.57
CA GLU A 491 2.25 2.18 -21.25
C GLU A 491 2.35 0.69 -20.89
N TYR A 492 1.94 0.31 -19.69
CA TYR A 492 1.96 -1.08 -19.22
C TYR A 492 0.58 -1.70 -19.13
N LYS A 493 -0.49 -0.93 -19.44
CA LYS A 493 -1.90 -1.38 -19.44
C LYS A 493 -2.32 -2.01 -18.12
N VAL A 494 -1.88 -1.45 -16.99
CA VAL A 494 -2.31 -1.84 -15.64
C VAL A 494 -3.77 -1.45 -15.44
N ASP A 495 -4.56 -2.31 -14.79
CA ASP A 495 -6.00 -2.20 -14.65
C ASP A 495 -6.49 -1.69 -13.29
N GLY A 496 -5.57 -1.49 -12.35
CA GLY A 496 -5.86 -0.96 -11.02
C GLY A 496 -4.61 -0.66 -10.24
N PHE A 497 -4.77 0.12 -9.16
CA PHE A 497 -3.67 0.46 -8.27
C PHE A 497 -4.12 0.34 -6.82
N ARG A 498 -3.27 -0.30 -6.01
CA ARG A 498 -3.36 -0.31 -4.55
C ARG A 498 -2.30 0.63 -3.99
N PHE A 499 -2.71 1.64 -3.25
CA PHE A 499 -1.79 2.56 -2.60
C PHE A 499 -1.41 2.02 -1.22
N ASP A 500 -0.13 1.69 -1.07
CA ASP A 500 0.47 1.43 0.23
C ASP A 500 0.32 2.67 1.10
N LEU A 501 -0.11 2.49 2.36
CA LEU A 501 -0.31 3.56 3.33
C LEU A 501 -0.96 4.82 2.72
N MET A 502 -2.07 4.63 1.98
CA MET A 502 -2.79 5.71 1.29
C MET A 502 -3.17 6.86 2.23
N GLY A 503 -3.37 6.58 3.53
CA GLY A 503 -3.63 7.59 4.57
C GLY A 503 -2.50 8.59 4.79
N HIS A 504 -1.29 8.34 4.29
CA HIS A 504 -0.16 9.28 4.28
C HIS A 504 -0.17 10.25 3.08
N HIS A 505 -1.13 10.08 2.15
CA HIS A 505 -1.36 11.01 1.05
C HIS A 505 -2.48 12.00 1.38
N PRO A 506 -2.39 13.25 0.88
CA PRO A 506 -3.55 14.12 0.81
C PRO A 506 -4.65 13.47 -0.03
N LYS A 507 -5.89 13.55 0.43
CA LYS A 507 -7.07 13.15 -0.36
C LYS A 507 -7.07 13.82 -1.73
N ALA A 508 -6.70 15.10 -1.79
CA ALA A 508 -6.62 15.86 -3.04
C ALA A 508 -5.65 15.22 -4.05
N ASN A 509 -4.50 14.66 -3.59
CA ASN A 509 -3.55 13.99 -4.47
C ASN A 509 -4.14 12.69 -5.04
N ILE A 510 -4.81 11.87 -4.23
CA ILE A 510 -5.45 10.64 -4.68
C ILE A 510 -6.62 10.93 -5.66
N LEU A 511 -7.37 12.01 -5.42
CA LEU A 511 -8.41 12.47 -6.35
C LEU A 511 -7.80 12.98 -7.67
N ALA A 512 -6.66 13.66 -7.63
CA ALA A 512 -5.95 14.08 -8.85
C ALA A 512 -5.48 12.86 -9.69
N VAL A 513 -5.06 11.78 -9.04
CA VAL A 513 -4.78 10.50 -9.70
C VAL A 513 -6.03 9.98 -10.42
N ARG A 514 -7.19 9.96 -9.72
CA ARG A 514 -8.45 9.50 -10.32
C ARG A 514 -8.85 10.35 -11.53
N GLU A 515 -8.75 11.67 -11.42
CA GLU A 515 -9.06 12.62 -12.51
C GLU A 515 -8.13 12.39 -13.72
N ALA A 516 -6.84 12.23 -13.50
CA ALA A 516 -5.87 11.98 -14.58
C ALA A 516 -6.13 10.65 -15.29
N LEU A 517 -6.49 9.60 -14.54
CA LEU A 517 -6.88 8.32 -15.12
C LEU A 517 -8.19 8.43 -15.90
N ASP A 518 -9.21 9.11 -15.39
CA ASP A 518 -10.51 9.28 -16.04
C ASP A 518 -10.41 10.00 -17.39
N ALA A 519 -9.35 10.78 -17.58
CA ALA A 519 -9.07 11.47 -18.85
C ALA A 519 -8.49 10.53 -19.93
N LEU A 520 -8.04 9.32 -19.58
CA LEU A 520 -7.52 8.34 -20.53
C LEU A 520 -8.66 7.65 -21.26
N THR A 521 -8.53 7.55 -22.60
CA THR A 521 -9.56 6.97 -23.45
C THR A 521 -9.00 5.88 -24.36
N PRO A 522 -9.80 4.84 -24.70
CA PRO A 522 -9.35 3.77 -25.60
C PRO A 522 -8.86 4.27 -26.96
N GLY A 523 -9.52 5.29 -27.50
CA GLY A 523 -9.20 5.81 -28.84
C GLY A 523 -7.91 6.61 -28.91
N LYS A 524 -7.55 7.33 -27.83
CA LYS A 524 -6.35 8.17 -27.77
C LYS A 524 -5.18 7.47 -27.09
N ASP A 525 -5.46 6.78 -25.99
CA ASP A 525 -4.44 6.29 -25.06
C ASP A 525 -4.34 4.75 -25.06
N GLY A 526 -5.24 4.06 -25.76
CA GLY A 526 -5.26 2.60 -25.86
C GLY A 526 -5.78 1.90 -24.59
N VAL A 527 -6.27 2.65 -23.61
CA VAL A 527 -6.81 2.15 -22.33
C VAL A 527 -8.08 2.93 -21.93
N ASP A 528 -8.99 2.26 -21.23
CA ASP A 528 -10.17 2.90 -20.62
C ASP A 528 -9.88 3.25 -19.17
N GLY A 529 -9.48 4.49 -18.92
CA GLY A 529 -9.07 4.97 -17.62
C GLY A 529 -10.18 4.89 -16.56
N LYS A 530 -11.45 5.05 -16.97
CA LYS A 530 -12.60 4.94 -16.05
C LYS A 530 -12.81 3.52 -15.53
N SER A 531 -12.32 2.52 -16.24
CA SER A 531 -12.39 1.11 -15.83
C SER A 531 -11.27 0.69 -14.87
N ILE A 532 -10.30 1.57 -14.58
CA ILE A 532 -9.19 1.31 -13.67
C ILE A 532 -9.68 1.47 -12.23
N ILE A 533 -9.53 0.42 -11.42
CA ILE A 533 -9.93 0.45 -10.01
C ILE A 533 -8.82 1.05 -9.15
N LEU A 534 -9.22 1.78 -8.10
CA LEU A 534 -8.31 2.38 -7.13
C LEU A 534 -8.72 1.99 -5.72
N TYR A 535 -7.74 1.59 -4.90
CA TYR A 535 -7.94 1.37 -3.49
C TYR A 535 -6.61 1.44 -2.73
N GLY A 536 -6.65 1.46 -1.41
CA GLY A 536 -5.44 1.51 -0.60
C GLY A 536 -5.69 1.41 0.89
N GLU A 537 -4.62 1.56 1.65
CA GLU A 537 -4.63 1.53 3.10
C GLU A 537 -4.92 2.91 3.67
N GLY A 538 -6.17 3.13 4.06
CA GLY A 538 -6.64 4.41 4.60
C GLY A 538 -6.42 4.55 6.12
N TRP A 539 -5.25 4.16 6.63
CA TRP A 539 -4.93 4.21 8.06
C TRP A 539 -4.63 5.63 8.52
N ASN A 540 -5.09 5.98 9.73
CA ASN A 540 -4.87 7.27 10.37
C ASN A 540 -3.80 7.14 11.44
N PHE A 541 -2.55 7.49 11.12
CA PHE A 541 -1.42 7.44 12.07
C PHE A 541 -0.24 8.32 11.63
N GLY A 542 0.78 8.40 12.47
CA GLY A 542 2.02 9.12 12.19
C GLY A 542 1.87 10.64 12.27
N GLU A 543 2.78 11.38 11.65
CA GLU A 543 2.85 12.83 11.68
C GLU A 543 1.70 13.54 10.92
N VAL A 544 0.93 12.76 10.17
CA VAL A 544 -0.25 13.26 9.42
C VAL A 544 -1.57 12.95 10.12
N ALA A 545 -1.52 12.19 11.22
CA ALA A 545 -2.72 11.73 11.92
C ALA A 545 -3.67 12.88 12.24
N ASP A 546 -4.97 12.56 12.20
CA ASP A 546 -6.08 13.49 12.52
C ASP A 546 -6.08 14.76 11.67
N GLY A 547 -5.52 14.68 10.45
CA GLY A 547 -5.45 15.82 9.55
C GLY A 547 -4.42 16.88 9.96
N ALA A 548 -3.41 16.51 10.74
CA ALA A 548 -2.40 17.44 11.26
C ALA A 548 -1.65 18.23 10.17
N ARG A 549 -1.54 17.69 8.97
CA ARG A 549 -0.85 18.31 7.83
C ARG A 549 -1.79 18.71 6.68
N PHE A 550 -2.81 17.89 6.42
CA PHE A 550 -3.78 18.04 5.33
C PHE A 550 -4.96 17.08 5.55
N GLU A 551 -6.04 17.21 4.76
CA GLU A 551 -7.09 16.19 4.73
C GLU A 551 -6.52 14.89 4.16
N GLN A 552 -6.32 13.88 5.03
CA GLN A 552 -5.75 12.59 4.67
C GLN A 552 -6.72 11.75 3.82
N ALA A 553 -6.16 10.86 2.97
CA ALA A 553 -6.93 9.83 2.27
C ALA A 553 -7.24 8.63 3.19
N THR A 554 -7.89 8.87 4.32
CA THR A 554 -8.31 7.85 5.28
C THR A 554 -9.63 7.19 4.90
N GLN A 555 -9.97 6.08 5.55
CA GLN A 555 -11.22 5.34 5.35
C GLN A 555 -12.44 6.27 5.35
N ALA A 556 -12.58 7.10 6.37
CA ALA A 556 -13.73 8.00 6.51
C ALA A 556 -13.72 9.14 5.47
N ASN A 557 -12.54 9.70 5.18
CA ASN A 557 -12.41 10.82 4.25
C ASN A 557 -12.60 10.40 2.79
N MET A 558 -12.28 9.15 2.45
CA MET A 558 -12.45 8.61 1.09
C MET A 558 -13.87 8.14 0.81
N ALA A 559 -14.75 8.08 1.81
CA ALA A 559 -16.14 7.65 1.63
C ALA A 559 -16.87 8.47 0.56
N GLY A 560 -17.47 7.78 -0.42
CA GLY A 560 -18.21 8.40 -1.52
C GLY A 560 -17.36 8.83 -2.72
N THR A 561 -16.03 8.60 -2.70
CA THR A 561 -15.15 8.92 -3.83
C THR A 561 -15.09 7.81 -4.88
N GLY A 562 -15.58 6.62 -4.57
CA GLY A 562 -15.44 5.42 -5.40
C GLY A 562 -14.04 4.81 -5.34
N ILE A 563 -13.18 5.26 -4.42
CA ILE A 563 -11.84 4.71 -4.17
C ILE A 563 -11.91 3.88 -2.88
N GLY A 564 -11.56 2.61 -2.97
CA GLY A 564 -11.72 1.65 -1.88
C GLY A 564 -10.67 1.79 -0.79
N THR A 565 -11.04 1.42 0.44
CA THR A 565 -10.11 1.29 1.55
C THR A 565 -10.25 -0.05 2.23
N PHE A 566 -9.14 -0.62 2.69
CA PHE A 566 -9.18 -1.89 3.44
C PHE A 566 -9.98 -1.78 4.73
N SER A 567 -10.87 -2.76 4.97
CA SER A 567 -11.73 -2.81 6.16
C SER A 567 -11.17 -3.76 7.22
N ASP A 568 -10.50 -3.20 8.21
CA ASP A 568 -10.00 -3.92 9.39
C ASP A 568 -11.14 -4.48 10.27
N ARG A 569 -12.33 -3.86 10.25
CA ARG A 569 -13.48 -4.24 11.08
C ARG A 569 -13.92 -5.69 10.89
N LEU A 570 -14.15 -6.08 9.63
CA LEU A 570 -14.52 -7.46 9.31
C LEU A 570 -13.36 -8.42 9.56
N ARG A 571 -12.12 -8.04 9.15
CA ARG A 571 -10.94 -8.86 9.38
C ARG A 571 -10.81 -9.24 10.85
N ASP A 572 -10.87 -8.26 11.75
CA ASP A 572 -10.66 -8.45 13.17
C ASP A 572 -11.81 -9.23 13.81
N ALA A 573 -13.06 -8.97 13.41
CA ALA A 573 -14.21 -9.71 13.91
C ALA A 573 -14.21 -11.18 13.48
N VAL A 574 -13.75 -11.48 12.26
CA VAL A 574 -13.70 -12.85 11.72
C VAL A 574 -12.49 -13.61 12.24
N ARG A 575 -11.29 -13.01 12.15
CA ARG A 575 -10.04 -13.63 12.64
C ARG A 575 -9.99 -13.70 14.15
N GLY A 576 -10.45 -12.68 14.84
CA GLY A 576 -10.36 -12.46 16.27
C GLY A 576 -9.18 -11.60 16.68
N GLY A 577 -9.47 -10.58 17.48
CA GLY A 577 -8.47 -9.61 17.91
C GLY A 577 -7.88 -8.78 16.78
N THR A 578 -6.76 -8.16 17.07
CA THR A 578 -5.96 -7.39 16.10
C THR A 578 -4.66 -8.13 15.75
N PRO A 579 -3.99 -7.80 14.63
CA PRO A 579 -2.69 -8.36 14.32
C PRO A 579 -1.59 -8.05 15.37
N PHE A 580 -1.85 -7.06 16.23
CA PHE A 580 -0.90 -6.55 17.22
C PHE A 580 -1.10 -7.12 18.62
N ASP A 581 -2.09 -7.99 18.82
CA ASP A 581 -2.38 -8.59 20.12
C ASP A 581 -1.19 -9.42 20.63
N ALA A 582 -0.88 -9.27 21.92
CA ALA A 582 0.18 -10.04 22.58
C ALA A 582 -0.17 -11.53 22.63
N ASP A 583 -1.46 -11.86 22.83
CA ASP A 583 -1.96 -13.23 22.77
C ASP A 583 -2.44 -13.57 21.34
N PRO A 584 -1.72 -14.42 20.60
CA PRO A 584 -2.14 -14.83 19.27
C PRO A 584 -3.38 -15.73 19.27
N GLY A 585 -3.84 -16.21 20.43
CA GLY A 585 -4.98 -17.12 20.58
C GLY A 585 -6.35 -16.43 20.68
N VAL A 586 -6.44 -15.10 20.61
CA VAL A 586 -7.72 -14.36 20.66
C VAL A 586 -8.60 -14.78 19.48
N ARG A 587 -9.78 -15.37 19.78
CA ARG A 587 -10.69 -15.92 18.78
C ARG A 587 -11.71 -14.90 18.27
N GLY A 588 -12.10 -15.07 17.01
CA GLY A 588 -13.16 -14.35 16.35
C GLY A 588 -14.26 -15.27 15.82
N PHE A 589 -15.22 -14.68 15.12
CA PHE A 589 -16.38 -15.41 14.57
C PHE A 589 -15.93 -16.58 13.67
N GLY A 590 -14.94 -16.36 12.80
CA GLY A 590 -14.40 -17.37 11.88
C GLY A 590 -13.32 -18.28 12.50
N SER A 591 -12.91 -18.05 13.75
CA SER A 591 -11.80 -18.78 14.38
C SER A 591 -12.17 -19.46 15.70
N GLY A 592 -13.43 -19.86 15.87
CA GLY A 592 -13.89 -20.70 16.96
C GLY A 592 -14.69 -19.99 18.07
N LEU A 593 -14.85 -18.69 18.04
CA LEU A 593 -15.64 -17.94 19.02
C LEU A 593 -17.13 -18.28 18.95
N GLY A 594 -17.62 -18.84 17.83
CA GLY A 594 -19.02 -19.22 17.66
C GLY A 594 -19.56 -20.21 18.69
N ASP A 595 -18.69 -20.97 19.36
CA ASP A 595 -19.04 -21.90 20.45
C ASP A 595 -18.95 -21.26 21.84
N GLU A 596 -18.58 -19.96 21.94
CA GLU A 596 -18.39 -19.22 23.20
C GLU A 596 -19.37 -18.04 23.28
N PRO A 597 -20.66 -18.26 23.57
CA PRO A 597 -21.63 -17.17 23.63
C PRO A 597 -21.30 -16.15 24.72
N GLY A 598 -21.43 -14.85 24.37
CA GLY A 598 -21.13 -13.72 25.25
C GLY A 598 -21.02 -12.42 24.48
N ASP A 599 -20.73 -11.34 25.18
CA ASP A 599 -20.73 -9.97 24.63
C ASP A 599 -19.75 -9.80 23.46
N ARG A 600 -18.59 -10.44 23.54
CA ARG A 600 -17.60 -10.37 22.45
C ARG A 600 -18.11 -11.02 21.16
N LEU A 601 -18.72 -12.21 21.24
CA LEU A 601 -19.31 -12.86 20.07
C LEU A 601 -20.43 -12.00 19.50
N ALA A 602 -21.33 -11.50 20.36
CA ALA A 602 -22.43 -10.63 19.97
C ALA A 602 -21.95 -9.37 19.22
N HIS A 603 -20.93 -8.72 19.76
CA HIS A 603 -20.30 -7.57 19.12
C HIS A 603 -19.65 -7.91 17.76
N TYR A 604 -18.92 -9.01 17.68
CA TYR A 604 -18.30 -9.46 16.44
C TYR A 604 -19.33 -9.89 15.40
N GLU A 605 -20.47 -10.46 15.78
CA GLU A 605 -21.58 -10.72 14.87
C GLU A 605 -22.11 -9.43 14.24
N ASP A 606 -22.22 -8.34 15.00
CA ASP A 606 -22.66 -7.04 14.47
C ASP A 606 -21.63 -6.44 13.48
N LEU A 607 -20.33 -6.55 13.78
CA LEU A 607 -19.27 -6.15 12.85
C LEU A 607 -19.28 -6.99 11.57
N VAL A 608 -19.51 -8.32 11.67
CA VAL A 608 -19.61 -9.21 10.50
C VAL A 608 -20.84 -8.86 9.65
N LYS A 609 -22.02 -8.67 10.26
CA LYS A 609 -23.23 -8.21 9.53
C LYS A 609 -23.00 -6.92 8.79
N LEU A 610 -22.36 -5.96 9.46
CA LEU A 610 -22.02 -4.66 8.85
C LEU A 610 -21.03 -4.82 7.69
N GLY A 611 -19.99 -5.62 7.85
CA GLY A 611 -19.02 -5.93 6.80
C GLY A 611 -19.67 -6.62 5.59
N LEU A 612 -20.56 -7.60 5.83
CA LEU A 612 -21.37 -8.26 4.78
C LEU A 612 -22.25 -7.26 4.00
N ALA A 613 -22.70 -6.19 4.65
CA ALA A 613 -23.46 -5.10 4.01
C ALA A 613 -22.57 -4.04 3.36
N GLY A 614 -21.25 -4.29 3.16
CA GLY A 614 -20.33 -3.35 2.55
C GLY A 614 -19.84 -2.25 3.49
N ASN A 615 -19.88 -2.49 4.78
CA ASN A 615 -19.44 -1.58 5.85
C ASN A 615 -20.05 -0.16 5.77
N LEU A 616 -21.30 -0.11 5.30
CA LEU A 616 -22.00 1.14 5.05
C LEU A 616 -22.36 1.89 6.34
N ARG A 617 -21.97 3.15 6.42
CA ARG A 617 -22.19 4.06 7.55
C ARG A 617 -23.67 4.22 7.91
N ASP A 618 -24.53 4.30 6.90
CA ASP A 618 -25.96 4.58 7.04
C ASP A 618 -26.85 3.32 6.98
N PHE A 619 -26.26 2.12 6.88
CA PHE A 619 -27.01 0.87 6.90
C PHE A 619 -27.56 0.57 8.29
N THR A 620 -28.86 0.33 8.38
CA THR A 620 -29.53 -0.01 9.64
C THR A 620 -29.95 -1.49 9.65
N PHE A 621 -29.60 -2.20 10.71
CA PHE A 621 -29.93 -3.61 10.89
C PHE A 621 -30.27 -3.93 12.35
N THR A 622 -30.86 -5.10 12.61
CA THR A 622 -31.09 -5.56 13.98
C THR A 622 -29.76 -6.05 14.58
N GLY A 623 -29.26 -5.31 15.54
CA GLY A 623 -28.04 -5.64 16.27
C GLY A 623 -28.20 -6.80 17.25
N SER A 624 -27.12 -7.18 17.90
CA SER A 624 -27.07 -8.23 18.92
C SER A 624 -27.96 -7.99 20.13
N SER A 625 -28.25 -6.70 20.45
CA SER A 625 -29.20 -6.29 21.47
C SER A 625 -30.67 -6.56 21.11
N GLY A 626 -30.97 -6.99 19.88
CA GLY A 626 -32.33 -7.14 19.35
C GLY A 626 -33.00 -5.84 18.92
N THR A 627 -32.29 -4.72 18.98
CA THR A 627 -32.75 -3.39 18.54
C THR A 627 -32.11 -2.96 17.21
N PRO A 628 -32.78 -2.09 16.43
CA PRO A 628 -32.14 -1.50 15.26
C PRO A 628 -30.89 -0.71 15.67
N VAL A 629 -29.80 -0.91 14.95
CA VAL A 629 -28.53 -0.17 15.08
C VAL A 629 -28.07 0.27 13.69
N LYS A 630 -27.52 1.48 13.60
CA LYS A 630 -26.94 2.04 12.39
C LYS A 630 -25.46 1.70 12.31
N GLY A 631 -24.92 1.50 11.12
CA GLY A 631 -23.52 1.15 10.96
C GLY A 631 -22.55 2.13 11.63
N SER A 632 -22.86 3.44 11.60
CA SER A 632 -22.09 4.47 12.30
C SER A 632 -22.23 4.46 13.83
N GLU A 633 -23.17 3.70 14.38
CA GLU A 633 -23.39 3.54 15.81
C GLU A 633 -22.77 2.26 16.38
N VAL A 634 -22.36 1.34 15.51
CA VAL A 634 -21.60 0.16 15.93
C VAL A 634 -20.19 0.62 16.30
N ASP A 635 -19.76 0.30 17.51
CA ASP A 635 -18.42 0.64 17.97
C ASP A 635 -17.34 -0.21 17.31
N TYR A 636 -16.21 0.40 16.97
CA TYR A 636 -14.98 -0.28 16.65
C TYR A 636 -13.80 0.51 17.21
N ASN A 637 -13.20 -0.02 18.26
CA ASN A 637 -12.06 0.61 18.95
C ASN A 637 -12.29 2.08 19.37
N GLY A 638 -13.52 2.39 19.83
CA GLY A 638 -13.90 3.74 20.27
C GLY A 638 -14.34 4.68 19.16
N GLY A 639 -14.49 4.20 17.93
CA GLY A 639 -14.99 4.96 16.78
C GLY A 639 -16.10 4.22 16.01
N PRO A 640 -16.71 4.86 14.99
CA PRO A 640 -17.70 4.24 14.13
C PRO A 640 -17.14 3.06 13.34
N ALA A 641 -17.79 1.90 13.39
CA ALA A 641 -17.44 0.77 12.55
C ALA A 641 -17.81 1.03 11.08
N GLY A 642 -19.04 1.49 10.82
CA GLY A 642 -19.49 1.85 9.48
C GLY A 642 -18.95 3.19 9.02
N TYR A 643 -18.21 3.20 7.91
CA TYR A 643 -17.61 4.41 7.33
C TYR A 643 -17.96 4.63 5.86
N ALA A 644 -18.22 3.57 5.10
CA ALA A 644 -18.44 3.62 3.67
C ALA A 644 -19.75 4.33 3.30
N ALA A 645 -19.73 5.10 2.23
CA ALA A 645 -20.94 5.72 1.63
C ALA A 645 -21.54 4.84 0.53
N VAL A 646 -20.71 4.09 -0.17
CA VAL A 646 -21.07 3.10 -1.20
C VAL A 646 -20.25 1.82 -1.02
N PRO A 647 -20.75 0.65 -1.50
CA PRO A 647 -20.05 -0.62 -1.25
C PRO A 647 -18.65 -0.69 -1.86
N GLY A 648 -18.37 0.06 -2.93
CA GLY A 648 -17.05 0.16 -3.55
C GLY A 648 -15.99 0.90 -2.71
N ASP A 649 -16.42 1.66 -1.68
CA ASP A 649 -15.48 2.32 -0.76
C ASP A 649 -14.77 1.32 0.18
N THR A 650 -15.20 0.05 0.18
CA THR A 650 -14.71 -0.97 1.10
C THR A 650 -14.03 -2.11 0.36
N VAL A 651 -12.79 -2.40 0.72
CA VAL A 651 -12.08 -3.64 0.38
C VAL A 651 -12.20 -4.60 1.55
N THR A 652 -12.96 -5.67 1.34
CA THR A 652 -13.27 -6.67 2.35
C THR A 652 -12.27 -7.81 2.29
N TYR A 653 -11.62 -8.13 3.39
CA TYR A 653 -10.58 -9.16 3.48
C TYR A 653 -10.53 -9.81 4.87
N VAL A 654 -9.86 -10.94 4.97
CA VAL A 654 -9.57 -11.63 6.23
C VAL A 654 -8.09 -11.94 6.40
N ASP A 655 -7.32 -11.93 5.32
CA ASP A 655 -5.86 -11.98 5.30
C ASP A 655 -5.28 -11.24 4.09
N ALA A 656 -4.02 -10.89 4.16
CA ALA A 656 -3.21 -10.26 3.13
C ALA A 656 -1.76 -10.75 3.23
N HIS A 657 -0.84 -10.15 2.46
CA HIS A 657 0.59 -10.42 2.62
C HIS A 657 1.09 -10.07 4.03
N ASP A 658 0.57 -8.98 4.61
CA ASP A 658 0.83 -8.57 5.97
C ASP A 658 0.27 -9.54 7.01
N ASN A 659 1.02 -9.75 8.06
CA ASN A 659 0.70 -10.62 9.19
C ASN A 659 0.63 -12.12 8.80
N GLU A 660 0.11 -12.95 9.69
CA GLU A 660 -0.04 -14.38 9.44
C GLU A 660 -1.05 -14.64 8.34
N THR A 661 -0.82 -15.68 7.52
CA THR A 661 -1.87 -16.18 6.63
C THR A 661 -3.11 -16.58 7.44
N LEU A 662 -4.26 -16.66 6.79
CA LEU A 662 -5.48 -17.12 7.47
C LEU A 662 -5.32 -18.49 8.10
N PHE A 663 -4.63 -19.42 7.42
CA PHE A 663 -4.35 -20.76 7.97
C PHE A 663 -3.46 -20.68 9.22
N ASP A 664 -2.38 -19.91 9.19
CA ASP A 664 -1.49 -19.72 10.33
C ASP A 664 -2.20 -19.08 11.52
N ALA A 665 -3.06 -18.09 11.27
CA ALA A 665 -3.90 -17.48 12.30
C ALA A 665 -4.85 -18.52 12.94
N LEU A 666 -5.48 -19.38 12.15
CA LEU A 666 -6.35 -20.45 12.64
C LEU A 666 -5.57 -21.52 13.42
N VAL A 667 -4.29 -21.75 13.08
CA VAL A 667 -3.43 -22.66 13.85
C VAL A 667 -3.21 -22.12 15.26
N PHE A 668 -2.94 -20.82 15.42
CA PHE A 668 -2.80 -20.21 16.73
C PHE A 668 -4.10 -20.18 17.55
N LYS A 669 -5.24 -19.90 16.89
CA LYS A 669 -6.49 -19.53 17.54
C LYS A 669 -7.37 -20.72 17.89
N LEU A 670 -7.40 -21.74 17.05
CA LEU A 670 -8.21 -22.93 17.30
C LEU A 670 -7.54 -23.87 18.31
N PRO A 671 -8.32 -24.59 19.14
CA PRO A 671 -7.75 -25.62 19.98
C PRO A 671 -6.87 -26.60 19.20
N LYS A 672 -5.77 -27.03 19.81
CA LYS A 672 -4.77 -27.87 19.14
C LYS A 672 -5.36 -29.18 18.60
N ASP A 673 -6.31 -29.75 19.32
CA ASP A 673 -7.03 -31.01 18.99
C ASP A 673 -8.17 -30.83 17.98
N THR A 674 -8.41 -29.61 17.48
CA THR A 674 -9.39 -29.35 16.42
C THR A 674 -9.05 -30.16 15.17
N PRO A 675 -9.94 -31.05 14.70
CA PRO A 675 -9.70 -31.85 13.50
C PRO A 675 -9.40 -31.00 12.27
N MET A 676 -8.51 -31.46 11.40
CA MET A 676 -8.15 -30.78 10.16
C MET A 676 -9.38 -30.46 9.29
N ALA A 677 -10.35 -31.33 9.23
CA ALA A 677 -11.59 -31.11 8.49
C ALA A 677 -12.35 -29.87 9.00
N ASP A 678 -12.34 -29.64 10.31
CA ASP A 678 -12.97 -28.48 10.93
C ASP A 678 -12.15 -27.21 10.69
N ARG A 679 -10.80 -27.30 10.73
CA ARG A 679 -9.93 -26.17 10.37
C ARG A 679 -10.18 -25.71 8.93
N VAL A 680 -10.31 -26.65 7.99
CA VAL A 680 -10.67 -26.36 6.59
C VAL A 680 -12.04 -25.69 6.49
N ARG A 681 -13.01 -26.10 7.31
CA ARG A 681 -14.35 -25.48 7.34
C ARG A 681 -14.29 -24.05 7.86
N MET A 682 -13.54 -23.80 8.95
CA MET A 682 -13.36 -22.46 9.50
C MET A 682 -12.64 -21.53 8.50
N GLN A 683 -11.63 -22.04 7.79
CA GLN A 683 -10.99 -21.33 6.68
C GLN A 683 -12.00 -20.92 5.61
N SER A 684 -12.81 -21.89 5.16
CA SER A 684 -13.83 -21.65 4.13
C SER A 684 -14.93 -20.70 4.61
N LEU A 685 -15.35 -20.79 5.87
CA LEU A 685 -16.33 -19.88 6.48
C LEU A 685 -15.79 -18.45 6.53
N SER A 686 -14.52 -18.27 6.92
CA SER A 686 -13.88 -16.96 6.96
C SER A 686 -13.81 -16.34 5.56
N LEU A 687 -13.37 -17.10 4.53
CA LEU A 687 -13.35 -16.63 3.15
C LEU A 687 -14.75 -16.34 2.59
N ALA A 688 -15.78 -17.07 3.05
CA ALA A 688 -17.17 -16.82 2.65
C ALA A 688 -17.69 -15.44 3.13
N THR A 689 -17.23 -14.94 4.30
CA THR A 689 -17.61 -13.61 4.76
C THR A 689 -17.07 -12.50 3.84
N VAL A 690 -15.97 -12.77 3.16
CA VAL A 690 -15.40 -11.87 2.13
C VAL A 690 -16.16 -11.99 0.81
N LEU A 691 -16.32 -13.23 0.31
CA LEU A 691 -16.81 -13.47 -1.03
C LEU A 691 -18.32 -13.30 -1.18
N LEU A 692 -19.12 -13.49 -0.11
CA LEU A 692 -20.57 -13.40 -0.17
C LEU A 692 -21.13 -12.08 0.38
N GLY A 693 -20.26 -11.12 0.71
CA GLY A 693 -20.63 -9.76 1.10
C GLY A 693 -20.78 -8.81 -0.09
N GLN A 694 -21.17 -7.56 0.17
CA GLN A 694 -21.47 -6.51 -0.81
C GLN A 694 -20.27 -5.65 -1.22
N GLY A 695 -19.15 -5.72 -0.50
CA GLY A 695 -17.94 -4.95 -0.81
C GLY A 695 -17.04 -5.60 -1.86
N THR A 696 -15.95 -4.91 -2.21
CA THR A 696 -14.87 -5.47 -3.02
C THR A 696 -14.21 -6.63 -2.29
N ALA A 697 -14.18 -7.80 -2.90
CA ALA A 697 -13.61 -8.99 -2.26
C ALA A 697 -12.10 -9.10 -2.52
N PHE A 698 -11.31 -9.28 -1.46
CA PHE A 698 -9.87 -9.39 -1.53
C PHE A 698 -9.38 -10.65 -0.79
N VAL A 699 -8.49 -11.41 -1.42
CA VAL A 699 -7.98 -12.69 -0.91
C VAL A 699 -6.49 -12.79 -1.15
N HIS A 700 -5.73 -13.22 -0.16
CA HIS A 700 -4.31 -13.50 -0.27
C HIS A 700 -4.05 -14.81 -1.03
N ALA A 701 -3.08 -14.82 -1.95
CA ALA A 701 -2.76 -15.99 -2.76
C ALA A 701 -2.35 -17.20 -1.91
N GLY A 702 -3.05 -18.30 -2.15
CA GLY A 702 -2.85 -19.55 -1.42
C GLY A 702 -3.80 -19.75 -0.22
N SER A 703 -4.59 -18.74 0.18
CA SER A 703 -5.58 -18.91 1.25
C SER A 703 -6.61 -19.98 0.91
N GLU A 704 -6.98 -20.10 -0.35
CA GLU A 704 -7.84 -21.18 -0.86
C GLU A 704 -7.19 -22.57 -0.78
N ARG A 705 -5.87 -22.61 -0.57
CA ARG A 705 -5.05 -23.83 -0.48
C ARG A 705 -4.42 -24.05 0.90
N LEU A 706 -4.91 -23.33 1.92
CA LEU A 706 -4.39 -23.38 3.29
C LEU A 706 -2.90 -22.96 3.39
N ARG A 707 -2.45 -21.99 2.57
CA ARG A 707 -1.06 -21.53 2.58
C ARG A 707 -0.61 -21.16 3.98
N SER A 708 0.60 -21.59 4.33
CA SER A 708 1.28 -21.25 5.57
C SER A 708 2.64 -20.61 5.28
N LYS A 709 2.98 -19.60 6.03
CA LYS A 709 4.31 -19.01 6.11
C LYS A 709 5.07 -19.52 7.34
N SER A 710 4.74 -20.73 7.83
CA SER A 710 5.29 -21.31 9.05
C SER A 710 5.11 -20.41 10.28
N LEU A 711 3.92 -19.80 10.40
CA LEU A 711 3.52 -18.87 11.47
C LEU A 711 4.27 -17.52 11.45
N ASP A 712 4.91 -17.18 10.34
CA ASP A 712 5.56 -15.89 10.20
C ASP A 712 4.52 -14.77 10.06
N ARG A 713 4.62 -13.75 10.92
CA ARG A 713 3.74 -12.59 10.93
C ARG A 713 4.24 -11.43 10.08
N ASN A 714 5.51 -11.44 9.68
CA ASN A 714 6.12 -10.38 8.88
C ASN A 714 7.21 -10.93 7.96
N SER A 715 6.79 -11.54 6.86
CA SER A 715 7.67 -12.34 6.01
C SER A 715 8.33 -11.55 4.87
N TYR A 716 8.38 -10.21 4.95
CA TYR A 716 8.86 -9.35 3.86
C TYR A 716 10.28 -9.64 3.39
N ASP A 717 11.13 -10.16 4.29
CA ASP A 717 12.54 -10.47 4.09
C ASP A 717 12.90 -11.88 4.63
N SER A 718 11.93 -12.80 4.60
CA SER A 718 12.07 -14.16 5.15
C SER A 718 12.49 -15.20 4.11
N GLY A 719 12.95 -14.74 2.94
CA GLY A 719 13.41 -15.60 1.84
C GLY A 719 12.29 -16.44 1.21
N ASP A 720 12.63 -17.12 0.13
CA ASP A 720 11.70 -18.02 -0.55
C ASP A 720 11.18 -19.14 0.35
N TRP A 721 11.97 -19.57 1.34
CA TRP A 721 11.63 -20.72 2.16
C TRP A 721 10.35 -20.51 2.98
N PHE A 722 10.16 -19.36 3.60
CA PHE A 722 8.98 -19.04 4.39
C PHE A 722 7.80 -18.51 3.53
N ASN A 723 8.08 -18.06 2.30
CA ASN A 723 7.09 -17.44 1.41
C ASN A 723 6.58 -18.37 0.30
N ARG A 724 6.90 -19.66 0.33
CA ARG A 724 6.51 -20.62 -0.71
C ARG A 724 5.02 -20.61 -1.01
N LEU A 725 4.70 -20.58 -2.29
CA LEU A 725 3.37 -20.81 -2.82
C LEU A 725 3.40 -22.11 -3.64
N LEU A 726 2.69 -23.14 -3.18
CA LEU A 726 2.74 -24.49 -3.74
C LEU A 726 1.43 -24.79 -4.48
N TRP A 727 1.50 -24.83 -5.81
CA TRP A 727 0.34 -25.01 -6.68
C TRP A 727 -0.12 -26.47 -6.79
N ASP A 728 0.77 -27.43 -6.64
CA ASP A 728 0.46 -28.84 -6.67
C ASP A 728 0.67 -29.48 -5.29
N CYS A 729 -0.25 -30.31 -4.92
CA CYS A 729 -0.11 -31.11 -3.73
C CYS A 729 0.36 -32.52 -4.13
N ARG A 730 1.67 -32.76 -4.08
CA ARG A 730 2.26 -34.05 -4.44
C ARG A 730 2.29 -34.99 -3.23
N PRO A 731 1.75 -36.23 -3.35
CA PRO A 731 1.69 -37.18 -2.23
C PRO A 731 3.02 -37.85 -1.91
N LYS A 732 4.10 -37.65 -2.70
CA LYS A 732 5.40 -38.32 -2.50
C LYS A 732 6.57 -37.40 -2.82
N GLY A 733 7.55 -37.34 -1.91
CA GLY A 733 8.80 -36.59 -2.05
C GLY A 733 9.10 -35.70 -0.83
N PRO A 734 10.30 -35.10 -0.73
CA PRO A 734 10.66 -34.18 0.35
C PRO A 734 9.69 -32.98 0.46
N GLU A 735 9.11 -32.57 -0.65
CA GLU A 735 8.12 -31.49 -0.73
C GLU A 735 6.73 -31.92 -0.22
N SER A 736 6.41 -33.21 -0.17
CA SER A 736 5.12 -33.71 0.30
C SER A 736 4.92 -33.51 1.82
N ALA A 737 6.00 -33.40 2.56
CA ALA A 737 5.96 -33.07 3.98
C ALA A 737 5.59 -31.61 4.25
N GLN A 738 5.56 -30.76 3.22
CA GLN A 738 5.37 -29.32 3.33
C GLN A 738 4.35 -28.79 2.31
N GLY A 739 3.33 -29.55 1.98
CA GLY A 739 2.37 -29.28 0.91
C GLY A 739 1.64 -27.93 0.94
N ASN A 740 1.76 -27.15 2.01
CA ASN A 740 1.21 -25.80 2.13
C ASN A 740 2.18 -24.78 2.77
N GLY A 741 3.43 -25.17 3.06
CA GLY A 741 4.42 -24.32 3.75
C GLY A 741 4.53 -24.53 5.26
N PHE A 742 3.52 -25.14 5.92
CA PHE A 742 3.52 -25.34 7.37
C PHE A 742 4.64 -26.30 7.83
N GLY A 743 5.33 -25.92 8.91
CA GLY A 743 6.43 -26.69 9.48
C GLY A 743 7.77 -26.43 8.80
N GLY A 744 7.94 -25.26 8.21
CA GLY A 744 9.19 -24.79 7.61
C GLY A 744 10.27 -24.33 8.62
N GLY A 745 10.11 -24.60 9.89
CA GLY A 745 10.91 -24.07 11.00
C GLY A 745 10.21 -22.95 11.75
N LEU A 746 10.78 -22.52 12.88
CA LEU A 746 10.35 -21.29 13.56
C LEU A 746 10.53 -20.09 12.61
N PRO A 747 9.56 -19.16 12.59
CA PRO A 747 9.69 -17.97 11.76
C PRO A 747 10.83 -17.05 12.23
N PRO A 748 11.33 -16.14 11.36
CA PRO A 748 12.44 -15.26 11.71
C PRO A 748 12.28 -14.54 13.03
N ALA A 749 13.35 -14.56 13.86
CA ALA A 749 13.35 -14.02 15.22
C ALA A 749 12.99 -12.53 15.25
N LYS A 750 13.43 -11.77 14.26
CA LYS A 750 13.25 -10.30 14.16
C LYS A 750 11.86 -9.82 14.59
N ASP A 751 10.81 -10.50 14.12
CA ASP A 751 9.41 -10.11 14.36
C ASP A 751 8.59 -11.18 15.09
N ASN A 752 9.16 -12.36 15.34
CA ASN A 752 8.41 -13.53 15.81
C ASN A 752 8.94 -14.16 17.11
N GLU A 753 10.12 -13.78 17.61
CA GLU A 753 10.76 -14.45 18.74
C GLU A 753 9.85 -14.51 19.99
N ALA A 754 9.13 -13.43 20.27
CA ALA A 754 8.18 -13.38 21.39
C ALA A 754 7.04 -14.41 21.27
N ARG A 755 6.73 -14.87 20.05
CA ARG A 755 5.69 -15.88 19.77
C ARG A 755 6.24 -17.30 19.63
N TRP A 756 7.55 -17.52 19.64
CA TRP A 756 8.15 -18.86 19.54
C TRP A 756 7.67 -19.85 20.60
N PRO A 757 7.44 -19.46 21.86
CA PRO A 757 6.86 -20.37 22.85
C PRO A 757 5.50 -20.95 22.44
N TYR A 758 4.68 -20.19 21.73
CA TYR A 758 3.41 -20.64 21.16
C TYR A 758 3.62 -21.45 19.87
N ALA A 759 4.49 -20.97 18.98
CA ALA A 759 4.73 -21.55 17.66
C ALA A 759 5.39 -22.94 17.71
N ARG A 760 6.41 -23.13 18.57
CA ARG A 760 7.21 -24.37 18.63
C ARG A 760 6.35 -25.62 18.82
N PRO A 761 5.46 -25.72 19.84
CA PRO A 761 4.64 -26.93 20.05
C PRO A 761 3.60 -27.13 18.94
N LEU A 762 3.22 -26.09 18.21
CA LEU A 762 2.29 -26.18 17.06
C LEU A 762 3.02 -26.72 15.83
N LEU A 763 4.18 -26.19 15.49
CA LEU A 763 4.97 -26.62 14.35
C LEU A 763 5.48 -28.06 14.49
N ALA A 764 5.76 -28.50 15.72
CA ALA A 764 6.15 -29.87 16.03
C ALA A 764 5.02 -30.91 15.84
N ASP A 765 3.76 -30.47 15.80
CA ASP A 765 2.62 -31.38 15.75
C ASP A 765 2.24 -31.78 14.32
N PRO A 766 2.46 -33.05 13.92
CA PRO A 766 2.14 -33.49 12.57
C PRO A 766 0.63 -33.49 12.26
N ALA A 767 -0.25 -33.48 13.27
CA ALA A 767 -1.71 -33.40 13.07
C ALA A 767 -2.16 -32.02 12.53
N LEU A 768 -1.35 -30.98 12.71
CA LEU A 768 -1.63 -29.62 12.20
C LEU A 768 -1.16 -29.43 10.76
N ARG A 769 -0.51 -30.42 10.14
CA ARG A 769 -0.12 -30.35 8.73
C ARG A 769 -1.26 -30.81 7.84
N PRO A 770 -1.78 -29.97 6.93
CA PRO A 770 -2.84 -30.41 6.04
C PRO A 770 -2.30 -31.39 4.99
N GLY A 771 -3.00 -32.52 4.87
CA GLY A 771 -2.75 -33.43 3.73
C GLY A 771 -3.40 -32.92 2.44
N CYS A 772 -3.03 -33.52 1.31
CA CYS A 772 -3.54 -33.13 -0.01
C CYS A 772 -5.08 -33.18 -0.13
N ALA A 773 -5.76 -34.07 0.59
CA ALA A 773 -7.21 -34.11 0.59
C ALA A 773 -7.83 -32.84 1.22
N ALA A 774 -7.24 -32.33 2.31
CA ALA A 774 -7.66 -31.10 2.97
C ALA A 774 -7.42 -29.89 2.08
N ILE A 775 -6.24 -29.80 1.44
CA ILE A 775 -5.89 -28.70 0.53
C ILE A 775 -6.85 -28.65 -0.67
N ARG A 776 -7.10 -29.79 -1.31
CA ARG A 776 -8.05 -29.88 -2.43
C ARG A 776 -9.49 -29.55 -2.01
N ALA A 777 -9.91 -29.97 -0.80
CA ALA A 777 -11.23 -29.65 -0.28
C ALA A 777 -11.39 -28.14 -0.02
N ALA A 778 -10.36 -27.48 0.52
CA ALA A 778 -10.37 -26.02 0.70
C ALA A 778 -10.49 -25.29 -0.64
N ARG A 779 -9.64 -25.68 -1.65
CA ARG A 779 -9.69 -25.11 -3.00
C ARG A 779 -11.04 -25.29 -3.69
N ALA A 780 -11.62 -26.49 -3.59
CA ALA A 780 -12.92 -26.79 -4.20
C ALA A 780 -14.02 -25.87 -3.62
N ARG A 781 -14.07 -25.72 -2.28
CA ARG A 781 -15.04 -24.84 -1.61
C ARG A 781 -14.83 -23.36 -1.97
N PHE A 782 -13.59 -22.92 -2.11
CA PHE A 782 -13.30 -21.57 -2.54
C PHE A 782 -13.84 -21.29 -3.97
N GLY A 783 -13.61 -22.22 -4.90
CA GLY A 783 -14.17 -22.13 -6.24
C GLY A 783 -15.72 -22.15 -6.25
N GLU A 784 -16.34 -22.91 -5.35
CA GLU A 784 -17.80 -22.88 -5.17
C GLU A 784 -18.29 -21.49 -4.73
N LEU A 785 -17.61 -20.84 -3.78
CA LEU A 785 -17.95 -19.51 -3.31
C LEU A 785 -17.81 -18.45 -4.42
N LEU A 786 -16.76 -18.53 -5.24
CA LEU A 786 -16.59 -17.66 -6.41
C LEU A 786 -17.74 -17.86 -7.43
N ARG A 787 -18.08 -19.11 -7.76
CA ARG A 787 -19.20 -19.42 -8.66
C ARG A 787 -20.54 -18.95 -8.11
N ILE A 788 -20.78 -19.06 -6.81
CA ILE A 788 -21.99 -18.55 -6.15
C ILE A 788 -22.03 -17.02 -6.27
N ARG A 789 -20.96 -16.31 -5.91
CA ARG A 789 -20.90 -14.85 -6.07
C ARG A 789 -21.22 -14.40 -7.50
N ARG A 790 -20.60 -15.06 -8.48
CA ARG A 790 -20.80 -14.75 -9.91
C ARG A 790 -22.19 -15.11 -10.41
N SER A 791 -22.89 -16.03 -9.77
CA SER A 791 -24.17 -16.57 -10.25
C SER A 791 -25.30 -15.55 -10.17
N SER A 792 -25.19 -14.54 -9.31
CA SER A 792 -26.27 -13.54 -9.12
C SER A 792 -25.70 -12.13 -8.89
N PRO A 793 -26.23 -11.12 -9.59
CA PRO A 793 -25.90 -9.71 -9.34
C PRO A 793 -26.36 -9.23 -7.94
N ALA A 794 -27.17 -10.00 -7.22
CA ALA A 794 -27.57 -9.68 -5.85
C ALA A 794 -26.41 -9.64 -4.85
N PHE A 795 -25.26 -10.27 -5.16
CA PHE A 795 -24.04 -10.21 -4.33
C PHE A 795 -23.22 -8.92 -4.55
N SER A 796 -23.64 -8.04 -5.48
CA SER A 796 -22.97 -6.77 -5.78
C SER A 796 -23.99 -5.74 -6.24
N LEU A 797 -24.77 -5.22 -5.30
CA LEU A 797 -25.94 -4.33 -5.57
C LEU A 797 -25.51 -2.91 -5.99
N GLY A 798 -24.27 -2.50 -5.83
CA GLY A 798 -23.69 -1.28 -6.40
C GLY A 798 -24.02 0.02 -5.68
N SER A 799 -25.01 0.07 -4.81
CA SER A 799 -25.36 1.29 -4.07
C SER A 799 -25.86 1.03 -2.66
N ALA A 800 -25.60 1.99 -1.77
CA ALA A 800 -26.10 1.95 -0.39
C ALA A 800 -27.64 1.87 -0.33
N ALA A 801 -28.34 2.55 -1.24
CA ALA A 801 -29.81 2.54 -1.29
C ALA A 801 -30.35 1.15 -1.64
N GLU A 802 -29.74 0.44 -2.60
CA GLU A 802 -30.13 -0.92 -2.95
C GLU A 802 -29.82 -1.90 -1.81
N ILE A 803 -28.66 -1.78 -1.18
CA ILE A 803 -28.27 -2.61 -0.04
C ILE A 803 -29.22 -2.38 1.13
N GLY A 804 -29.49 -1.13 1.51
CA GLY A 804 -30.42 -0.78 2.60
C GLY A 804 -31.84 -1.29 2.38
N ARG A 805 -32.29 -1.40 1.10
CA ARG A 805 -33.62 -1.91 0.77
C ARG A 805 -33.68 -3.43 0.70
N ARG A 806 -32.60 -4.09 0.31
CA ARG A 806 -32.59 -5.52 -0.08
C ARG A 806 -31.88 -6.44 0.87
N VAL A 807 -30.86 -5.96 1.58
CA VAL A 807 -30.08 -6.77 2.51
C VAL A 807 -30.68 -6.65 3.92
N SER A 808 -30.90 -7.77 4.56
CA SER A 808 -31.38 -7.82 5.94
C SER A 808 -30.79 -9.02 6.67
N PHE A 809 -30.81 -8.96 8.00
CA PHE A 809 -30.31 -10.02 8.86
C PHE A 809 -31.43 -10.53 9.77
N PRO A 810 -32.24 -11.49 9.31
CA PRO A 810 -33.25 -12.13 10.16
C PRO A 810 -32.61 -12.74 11.42
N PRO A 811 -33.28 -12.69 12.58
CA PRO A 811 -32.78 -13.31 13.80
C PRO A 811 -32.53 -14.82 13.60
N SER A 812 -31.34 -15.30 13.94
CA SER A 812 -30.96 -16.70 13.86
C SER A 812 -31.54 -17.54 15.02
N GLY A 813 -31.82 -16.87 16.13
CA GLY A 813 -32.23 -17.53 17.39
C GLY A 813 -31.10 -18.25 18.11
N ALA A 814 -29.85 -18.19 17.59
CA ALA A 814 -28.71 -18.86 18.20
C ALA A 814 -27.43 -17.99 18.02
N PRO A 815 -26.65 -17.76 19.09
CA PRO A 815 -25.32 -17.16 18.97
C PRO A 815 -24.41 -18.00 18.08
N GLY A 816 -23.48 -17.32 17.36
CA GLY A 816 -22.55 -17.97 16.42
C GLY A 816 -23.18 -18.30 15.07
N VAL A 817 -24.43 -17.84 14.81
CA VAL A 817 -25.12 -18.06 13.54
C VAL A 817 -25.63 -16.74 12.97
N ILE A 818 -25.23 -16.41 11.76
CA ILE A 818 -25.72 -15.24 11.04
C ILE A 818 -26.54 -15.70 9.83
N VAL A 819 -27.76 -15.15 9.67
CA VAL A 819 -28.59 -15.31 8.49
C VAL A 819 -28.62 -13.99 7.74
N MET A 820 -28.08 -13.95 6.52
CA MET A 820 -28.20 -12.82 5.62
C MET A 820 -29.25 -13.14 4.55
N ARG A 821 -30.23 -12.26 4.40
CA ARG A 821 -31.23 -12.33 3.33
C ARG A 821 -30.99 -11.21 2.33
N ILE A 822 -30.95 -11.53 1.05
CA ILE A 822 -30.89 -10.57 -0.05
C ILE A 822 -32.17 -10.70 -0.87
N ASP A 823 -32.97 -9.65 -0.95
CA ASP A 823 -34.10 -9.57 -1.87
C ASP A 823 -33.60 -9.41 -3.31
N ALA A 824 -33.75 -10.43 -4.10
CA ALA A 824 -33.25 -10.49 -5.47
C ALA A 824 -34.31 -10.09 -6.51
N THR A 825 -35.55 -9.77 -6.07
CA THR A 825 -36.65 -9.41 -6.94
C THR A 825 -36.30 -8.23 -7.86
N GLY A 826 -36.37 -8.46 -9.19
CA GLY A 826 -36.04 -7.43 -10.18
C GLY A 826 -34.54 -7.17 -10.40
N VAL A 827 -33.68 -7.88 -9.66
CA VAL A 827 -32.21 -7.86 -9.82
C VAL A 827 -31.74 -9.17 -10.45
N ASP A 828 -32.27 -10.27 -9.96
CA ASP A 828 -31.96 -11.63 -10.45
C ASP A 828 -33.24 -12.29 -10.94
N PRO A 829 -33.39 -12.57 -12.24
CA PRO A 829 -34.61 -13.20 -12.76
C PRO A 829 -34.81 -14.64 -12.29
N ALA A 830 -33.75 -15.32 -11.86
CA ALA A 830 -33.82 -16.71 -11.39
C ALA A 830 -34.25 -16.84 -9.91
N ASN A 831 -34.05 -15.80 -9.14
CA ASN A 831 -34.23 -15.84 -7.69
C ASN A 831 -35.09 -14.67 -7.20
N LYS A 832 -36.04 -14.96 -6.32
CA LYS A 832 -36.80 -13.96 -5.56
C LYS A 832 -36.00 -13.46 -4.36
N ALA A 833 -35.31 -14.37 -3.66
CA ALA A 833 -34.44 -14.04 -2.57
C ALA A 833 -33.31 -15.07 -2.45
N ILE A 834 -32.17 -14.62 -1.88
CA ILE A 834 -31.04 -15.46 -1.54
C ILE A 834 -30.83 -15.37 -0.02
N TYR A 835 -30.64 -16.52 0.61
CA TYR A 835 -30.37 -16.64 2.04
C TYR A 835 -29.00 -17.27 2.23
N VAL A 836 -28.09 -16.56 2.91
CA VAL A 836 -26.77 -17.06 3.28
C VAL A 836 -26.75 -17.28 4.78
N VAL A 837 -26.51 -18.52 5.20
CA VAL A 837 -26.44 -18.89 6.63
C VAL A 837 -24.98 -19.20 6.95
N PHE A 838 -24.37 -18.39 7.80
CA PHE A 838 -23.03 -18.61 8.34
C PHE A 838 -23.19 -19.28 9.71
N ASN A 839 -22.89 -20.57 9.80
CA ASN A 839 -22.90 -21.31 11.06
C ASN A 839 -21.45 -21.50 11.54
N ALA A 840 -21.00 -20.66 12.46
CA ALA A 840 -19.67 -20.72 13.06
C ALA A 840 -19.60 -21.71 14.26
N THR A 841 -20.73 -22.31 14.66
CA THR A 841 -20.79 -23.22 15.81
C THR A 841 -20.37 -24.65 15.47
N GLY A 842 -19.96 -25.43 16.47
CA GLY A 842 -19.65 -26.85 16.36
C GLY A 842 -20.89 -27.78 16.27
N LYS A 843 -22.08 -27.22 16.07
CA LYS A 843 -23.36 -27.97 16.02
C LYS A 843 -24.14 -27.58 14.77
N THR A 844 -25.05 -28.46 14.34
CA THR A 844 -26.03 -28.08 13.32
C THR A 844 -26.91 -26.95 13.85
N ALA A 845 -27.00 -25.86 13.09
CA ALA A 845 -27.94 -24.77 13.37
C ALA A 845 -29.21 -24.92 12.53
N ALA A 846 -30.33 -24.49 13.09
CA ALA A 846 -31.64 -24.59 12.43
C ALA A 846 -32.43 -23.27 12.60
N PRO A 847 -31.92 -22.11 12.12
CA PRO A 847 -32.63 -20.86 12.22
C PRO A 847 -33.97 -20.93 11.48
N THR A 848 -35.01 -20.39 12.12
CA THR A 848 -36.32 -20.24 11.51
C THR A 848 -36.51 -18.85 10.97
N VAL A 849 -36.78 -18.76 9.67
CA VAL A 849 -37.08 -17.51 8.95
C VAL A 849 -38.56 -17.54 8.54
N PRO A 850 -39.45 -16.84 9.25
CA PRO A 850 -40.89 -16.93 9.04
C PRO A 850 -41.34 -16.66 7.61
N ALA A 851 -40.61 -15.80 6.87
CA ALA A 851 -40.88 -15.49 5.47
C ALA A 851 -40.72 -16.68 4.51
N LEU A 852 -40.03 -17.74 4.94
CA LEU A 852 -39.84 -18.97 4.14
C LEU A 852 -40.96 -19.98 4.27
N LYS A 853 -41.91 -19.75 5.16
CA LYS A 853 -43.04 -20.66 5.33
C LYS A 853 -43.91 -20.72 4.06
N GLY A 854 -43.98 -21.88 3.44
CA GLY A 854 -44.65 -22.06 2.14
C GLY A 854 -43.89 -21.64 0.91
N ALA A 855 -42.66 -21.11 1.07
CA ALA A 855 -41.82 -20.66 -0.05
C ALA A 855 -41.11 -21.83 -0.74
N ARG A 856 -40.76 -21.66 -2.01
CA ARG A 856 -39.97 -22.64 -2.78
C ARG A 856 -38.47 -22.34 -2.58
N VAL A 857 -37.90 -22.96 -1.58
CA VAL A 857 -36.51 -22.76 -1.19
C VAL A 857 -35.71 -24.03 -1.34
N ALA A 858 -34.52 -23.93 -1.93
CA ALA A 858 -33.58 -25.04 -2.10
C ALA A 858 -32.16 -24.60 -1.83
N LEU A 859 -31.29 -25.53 -1.47
CA LEU A 859 -29.85 -25.33 -1.44
C LEU A 859 -29.37 -24.87 -2.83
N HIS A 860 -28.47 -23.87 -2.87
CA HIS A 860 -27.94 -23.31 -4.10
C HIS A 860 -27.38 -24.42 -5.01
N PRO A 861 -27.65 -24.42 -6.33
CA PRO A 861 -27.26 -25.52 -7.22
C PRO A 861 -25.78 -25.89 -7.16
N VAL A 862 -24.88 -24.92 -7.01
CA VAL A 862 -23.44 -25.15 -6.82
C VAL A 862 -23.16 -26.00 -5.58
N GLN A 863 -23.80 -25.71 -4.45
CA GLN A 863 -23.62 -26.47 -3.22
C GLN A 863 -24.38 -27.81 -3.21
N ALA A 864 -25.51 -27.87 -3.88
CA ALA A 864 -26.22 -29.11 -4.05
C ALA A 864 -25.44 -30.15 -4.89
N ALA A 865 -24.62 -29.67 -5.82
CA ALA A 865 -23.71 -30.47 -6.66
C ALA A 865 -22.28 -30.58 -6.07
N SER A 866 -22.02 -30.03 -4.88
CA SER A 866 -20.70 -30.02 -4.25
C SER A 866 -20.20 -31.43 -3.95
N ASP A 867 -18.89 -31.63 -4.05
CA ASP A 867 -18.22 -32.84 -3.54
C ASP A 867 -18.16 -32.91 -2.01
N ASP A 868 -18.48 -31.78 -1.31
CA ASP A 868 -18.56 -31.74 0.14
C ASP A 868 -19.85 -32.39 0.66
N PRO A 869 -19.78 -33.63 1.24
CA PRO A 869 -20.96 -34.32 1.70
C PRO A 869 -21.63 -33.63 2.89
N VAL A 870 -20.94 -32.71 3.58
CA VAL A 870 -21.48 -31.99 4.75
C VAL A 870 -22.35 -30.84 4.28
N VAL A 871 -21.92 -30.00 3.35
CA VAL A 871 -22.76 -28.89 2.87
C VAL A 871 -24.02 -29.41 2.17
N ARG A 872 -23.95 -30.57 1.50
CA ARG A 872 -25.13 -31.19 0.89
C ARG A 872 -26.21 -31.66 1.90
N GLN A 873 -25.88 -31.72 3.19
CA GLN A 873 -26.88 -32.01 4.26
C GLN A 873 -27.65 -30.76 4.65
N ALA A 874 -27.23 -29.59 4.21
CA ALA A 874 -28.00 -28.38 4.43
C ALA A 874 -29.37 -28.47 3.73
N SER A 875 -30.44 -28.11 4.43
CA SER A 875 -31.80 -28.29 3.94
C SER A 875 -32.71 -27.16 4.39
N ALA A 876 -33.74 -26.90 3.60
CA ALA A 876 -34.83 -25.99 3.95
C ALA A 876 -36.10 -26.77 4.16
N ASP A 877 -36.83 -26.47 5.25
CA ASP A 877 -38.16 -27.00 5.51
C ASP A 877 -39.22 -25.91 5.28
N PRO A 878 -39.93 -25.93 4.16
CA PRO A 878 -40.97 -24.95 3.86
C PRO A 878 -42.17 -24.98 4.80
N ALA A 879 -42.43 -26.09 5.51
CA ALA A 879 -43.56 -26.16 6.44
C ALA A 879 -43.32 -25.28 7.67
N THR A 880 -42.11 -25.23 8.15
CA THR A 880 -41.69 -24.43 9.31
C THR A 880 -41.00 -23.12 8.97
N GLY A 881 -40.40 -23.01 7.79
CA GLY A 881 -39.50 -21.94 7.41
C GLY A 881 -38.09 -22.07 7.99
N THR A 882 -37.68 -23.31 8.31
CA THR A 882 -36.39 -23.60 8.96
C THR A 882 -35.30 -23.91 7.93
N LEU A 883 -34.10 -23.35 8.14
CA LEU A 883 -32.91 -23.63 7.36
C LEU A 883 -31.92 -24.43 8.23
N ALA A 884 -31.79 -25.73 7.99
CA ALA A 884 -30.84 -26.56 8.72
C ALA A 884 -29.45 -26.48 8.05
N VAL A 885 -28.44 -26.07 8.80
CA VAL A 885 -27.06 -25.91 8.31
C VAL A 885 -26.10 -26.65 9.23
N PRO A 886 -25.28 -27.58 8.71
CA PRO A 886 -24.31 -28.32 9.51
C PRO A 886 -23.30 -27.42 10.24
N ALA A 887 -22.59 -28.00 11.20
CA ALA A 887 -21.55 -27.35 11.98
C ALA A 887 -20.48 -26.70 11.10
N ARG A 888 -20.01 -25.53 11.47
CA ARG A 888 -18.89 -24.82 10.83
C ARG A 888 -19.03 -24.72 9.31
N THR A 889 -20.23 -24.42 8.84
CA THR A 889 -20.59 -24.44 7.41
C THR A 889 -21.30 -23.17 7.00
N VAL A 890 -21.01 -22.71 5.80
CA VAL A 890 -21.81 -21.68 5.12
C VAL A 890 -22.68 -22.36 4.08
N ALA A 891 -23.99 -22.16 4.17
CA ALA A 891 -24.95 -22.67 3.21
C ALA A 891 -25.72 -21.51 2.55
N VAL A 892 -25.87 -21.58 1.25
CA VAL A 892 -26.61 -20.61 0.46
C VAL A 892 -27.89 -21.27 -0.05
N PHE A 893 -29.03 -20.63 0.20
CA PHE A 893 -30.32 -21.08 -0.27
C PHE A 893 -30.93 -20.06 -1.23
N THR A 894 -31.61 -20.53 -2.24
CA THR A 894 -32.31 -19.70 -3.22
C THR A 894 -33.80 -19.92 -3.11
N GLU A 895 -34.55 -18.84 -3.03
CA GLU A 895 -36.00 -18.81 -3.15
C GLU A 895 -36.34 -18.48 -4.62
N THR A 896 -37.03 -19.41 -5.29
CA THR A 896 -37.48 -19.17 -6.66
C THR A 896 -38.83 -18.42 -6.69
N PRO A 897 -39.15 -17.68 -7.73
CA PRO A 897 -40.45 -17.00 -7.91
C PRO A 897 -41.69 -17.89 -7.75
#